data_8ab74dbf510f47fd85d8e15f49a78197
#
_entry.id   8ab74dbf510f47fd85d8e15f49a78197
#
_cell.length_a   1.000
_cell.length_b   1.000
_cell.length_c   1.000
_cell.angle_alpha   90.00
_cell.angle_beta   90.00
_cell.angle_gamma   90.00
#
_symmetry.space_group_name_H-M   'P 1'
#
loop_
_entity.id
_entity.type
_entity.pdbx_description
1 polymer ?
#
loop_
_entity_poly.entity_id
_entity_poly.type
_entity_poly.pdbx_seq_one_letter_code
_entity_poly.pdbx_strand_id
1 'polypeptide(L)'
;MSDTGALTTIKLAWQALKVTLSHYRKAPLQAGAILLGIVLAVTLLIGVKATNDNAINSYREAGEALGQQASLFITPKARGVSLDEALYFQLRQSGIQALPVISGVLDDAQGRQWQVEGSDIIAALGTFEQRGNGRNHLPLNRLLAGEPIIVMSDSLHQGLKAPPTLSLGGRTLEVLALADSEQLGNHLYLDISLAQQLLKREGTLSYIALFGEPQRLKERLKQSGLPLGKLNISEQDKGAALTALTRSFHLNLNAMGMLAFVVGLFIAYNGVRYSLMKRRRLLLLLLKQGLGRRALMLALLLELLLLVFIGSASGFILALQLSQWLQPMVALTLEQLYGATLLPGNWRWQWLAEGAGLTLIAALLACVPLYLELCHQSLAQNTQSQWHAHRHRSMHKRLFLIGVALLALTALLYPLSQTHQHSLGLMGLLTLAIPLLLPQLLQSLLGLLARLFPSGLSKYAIADTRELVAPLALAMMALLLALCANIAMNTLVGSFDKTLRSWLDTRLHAELYIRPGAGNMANLEHFLEQQAPGLAHFYQWQAPFYAKGSGNTLEINLISRDADSIARTTALKTPAQVTFQEQVTFQEQVASREQVQGAQNKQQQALQTVIQGQTLAISEPLALMLGLAPGDKLSLCPDKECKTPLTLPISAIYYDYGNPKGEVLLAQSLWQELKLPTEAVSLAVSGIATSAERAKGAGLTSIAALERALIQELGLSPVQVYSQQKIRDEAIRVFNKTFSITLVLNTLTLLVAAVGLFSAVLMLTQSRQASLAMLRSLGLTRGRLLSMLLLQMLLVVLLTCLLALPMGAILGYLLIHKVTLQAFGWTIAMQWDWLAYGRVVLLSLLCCILAVIVPLYWQSRRSLVSSLQQEVL
;
A
#
# COMPACT_ATOMS: atom_id res chain seq x y z
N MET A 1 13.44 -46.00 -34.99
CA MET A 1 14.79 -45.63 -34.45
C MET A 1 14.84 -44.36 -33.59
N SER A 2 13.74 -43.62 -33.42
CA SER A 2 13.70 -42.36 -32.59
C SER A 2 13.47 -42.59 -31.09
N ASP A 3 12.76 -43.64 -30.67
CA ASP A 3 12.41 -43.85 -29.26
C ASP A 3 13.52 -44.42 -28.37
N THR A 4 14.42 -45.25 -28.97
CA THR A 4 15.57 -45.80 -28.20
C THR A 4 16.61 -44.74 -27.84
N GLY A 5 16.77 -43.74 -28.67
CA GLY A 5 17.67 -42.60 -28.40
C GLY A 5 17.18 -41.63 -27.31
N ALA A 6 15.85 -41.46 -27.20
CA ALA A 6 15.25 -40.60 -26.15
C ALA A 6 15.33 -41.28 -24.76
N LEU A 7 15.04 -42.59 -24.69
CA LEU A 7 15.14 -43.37 -23.43
C LEU A 7 16.57 -43.49 -22.90
N THR A 8 17.58 -43.58 -23.77
CA THR A 8 19.01 -43.57 -23.38
C THR A 8 19.44 -42.20 -22.87
N THR A 9 19.00 -41.11 -23.50
CA THR A 9 19.28 -39.74 -23.03
C THR A 9 18.64 -39.46 -21.66
N ILE A 10 17.42 -39.93 -21.38
CA ILE A 10 16.76 -39.78 -20.07
C ILE A 10 17.49 -40.59 -18.98
N LYS A 11 17.90 -41.83 -19.28
CA LYS A 11 18.68 -42.62 -18.31
C LYS A 11 20.04 -41.97 -17.98
N LEU A 12 20.73 -41.45 -18.97
CA LEU A 12 22.00 -40.74 -18.79
C LEU A 12 21.81 -39.42 -18.04
N ALA A 13 20.72 -38.70 -18.32
CA ALA A 13 20.37 -37.48 -17.58
C ALA A 13 20.06 -37.78 -16.11
N TRP A 14 19.36 -38.88 -15.80
CA TRP A 14 19.08 -39.29 -14.43
C TRP A 14 20.36 -39.67 -13.65
N GLN A 15 21.29 -40.36 -14.29
CA GLN A 15 22.60 -40.67 -13.69
C GLN A 15 23.42 -39.39 -13.45
N ALA A 16 23.43 -38.47 -14.40
CA ALA A 16 24.05 -37.17 -14.24
C ALA A 16 23.43 -36.36 -13.11
N LEU A 17 22.10 -36.38 -12.98
CA LEU A 17 21.37 -35.75 -11.89
C LEU A 17 21.78 -36.32 -10.51
N LYS A 18 21.90 -37.64 -10.39
CA LYS A 18 22.38 -38.26 -9.14
C LYS A 18 23.77 -37.76 -8.77
N VAL A 19 24.68 -37.64 -9.75
CA VAL A 19 26.04 -37.13 -9.53
C VAL A 19 26.02 -35.66 -9.13
N THR A 20 25.20 -34.83 -9.78
CA THR A 20 25.11 -33.40 -9.44
C THR A 20 24.44 -33.16 -8.08
N LEU A 21 23.42 -33.92 -7.70
CA LEU A 21 22.79 -33.88 -6.38
C LEU A 21 23.71 -34.36 -5.25
N SER A 22 24.57 -35.41 -5.53
CA SER A 22 25.53 -35.88 -4.54
C SER A 22 26.55 -34.81 -4.13
N HIS A 23 26.79 -33.83 -5.01
CA HIS A 23 27.65 -32.69 -4.71
C HIS A 23 27.11 -31.83 -3.56
N TYR A 24 25.79 -31.65 -3.49
CA TYR A 24 25.16 -30.86 -2.42
C TYR A 24 25.30 -31.50 -1.04
N ARG A 25 25.41 -32.82 -0.95
CA ARG A 25 25.76 -33.50 0.32
C ARG A 25 27.15 -33.12 0.82
N LYS A 26 28.11 -32.89 -0.12
CA LYS A 26 29.49 -32.47 0.22
C LYS A 26 29.64 -30.96 0.41
N ALA A 27 28.67 -30.18 -0.08
CA ALA A 27 28.66 -28.72 0.02
C ALA A 27 27.29 -28.19 0.51
N PRO A 28 26.85 -28.54 1.76
CA PRO A 28 25.48 -28.21 2.27
C PRO A 28 25.23 -26.72 2.36
N LEU A 29 26.23 -25.91 2.70
CA LEU A 29 26.10 -24.45 2.74
C LEU A 29 25.71 -23.83 1.38
N GLN A 30 26.15 -24.45 0.30
CA GLN A 30 25.85 -23.99 -1.06
C GLN A 30 24.41 -24.31 -1.44
N ALA A 31 23.96 -25.53 -1.15
CA ALA A 31 22.55 -25.92 -1.35
C ALA A 31 21.62 -25.03 -0.52
N GLY A 32 22.00 -24.82 0.75
CA GLY A 32 21.26 -23.95 1.67
C GLY A 32 21.14 -22.52 1.16
N ALA A 33 22.21 -21.94 0.62
CA ALA A 33 22.20 -20.59 0.08
C ALA A 33 21.27 -20.43 -1.13
N ILE A 34 21.24 -21.40 -2.05
CA ILE A 34 20.32 -21.40 -3.21
C ILE A 34 18.87 -21.54 -2.74
N LEU A 35 18.61 -22.55 -1.92
CA LEU A 35 17.26 -22.79 -1.39
C LEU A 35 16.75 -21.60 -0.60
N LEU A 36 17.58 -21.01 0.27
CA LEU A 36 17.22 -19.85 1.07
C LEU A 36 16.86 -18.64 0.18
N GLY A 37 17.58 -18.42 -0.92
CA GLY A 37 17.22 -17.38 -1.90
C GLY A 37 15.85 -17.61 -2.52
N ILE A 38 15.54 -18.83 -2.94
CA ILE A 38 14.23 -19.20 -3.53
C ILE A 38 13.15 -19.11 -2.46
N VAL A 39 13.38 -19.66 -1.27
CA VAL A 39 12.44 -19.63 -0.15
C VAL A 39 12.05 -18.20 0.19
N LEU A 40 13.03 -17.31 0.38
CA LEU A 40 12.76 -15.91 0.72
C LEU A 40 12.04 -15.16 -0.40
N ALA A 41 12.40 -15.41 -1.65
CA ALA A 41 11.71 -14.83 -2.80
C ALA A 41 10.22 -15.20 -2.82
N VAL A 42 9.93 -16.50 -2.68
CA VAL A 42 8.55 -17.02 -2.67
C VAL A 42 7.79 -16.57 -1.42
N THR A 43 8.44 -16.58 -0.24
CA THR A 43 7.85 -16.14 1.03
C THR A 43 7.35 -14.70 0.93
N LEU A 44 8.16 -13.79 0.42
CA LEU A 44 7.80 -12.38 0.31
C LEU A 44 6.73 -12.14 -0.76
N LEU A 45 6.87 -12.75 -1.93
CA LEU A 45 5.89 -12.62 -3.01
C LEU A 45 4.50 -13.12 -2.58
N ILE A 46 4.44 -14.36 -2.12
CA ILE A 46 3.18 -15.02 -1.77
C ILE A 46 2.63 -14.47 -0.45
N GLY A 47 3.48 -14.21 0.55
CA GLY A 47 3.05 -13.68 1.84
C GLY A 47 2.37 -12.32 1.71
N VAL A 48 2.95 -11.40 0.93
CA VAL A 48 2.34 -10.10 0.64
C VAL A 48 1.08 -10.26 -0.21
N LYS A 49 1.11 -11.11 -1.25
CA LYS A 49 -0.06 -11.37 -2.09
C LYS A 49 -1.21 -11.99 -1.30
N ALA A 50 -0.93 -13.00 -0.48
CA ALA A 50 -1.95 -13.67 0.36
C ALA A 50 -2.59 -12.68 1.34
N THR A 51 -1.78 -11.83 2.00
CA THR A 51 -2.29 -10.80 2.91
C THR A 51 -3.18 -9.81 2.16
N ASN A 52 -2.76 -9.40 0.98
CA ASN A 52 -3.49 -8.46 0.12
C ASN A 52 -4.81 -9.04 -0.40
N ASP A 53 -4.79 -10.25 -0.94
CA ASP A 53 -5.96 -10.93 -1.49
C ASP A 53 -6.98 -11.25 -0.38
N ASN A 54 -6.52 -11.67 0.81
CA ASN A 54 -7.38 -11.87 1.98
C ASN A 54 -8.05 -10.57 2.43
N ALA A 55 -7.31 -9.44 2.44
CA ALA A 55 -7.88 -8.14 2.75
C ALA A 55 -8.97 -7.74 1.75
N ILE A 56 -8.71 -7.87 0.43
CA ILE A 56 -9.69 -7.55 -0.62
C ILE A 56 -10.93 -8.44 -0.51
N ASN A 57 -10.76 -9.75 -0.24
CA ASN A 57 -11.88 -10.65 -0.05
C ASN A 57 -12.70 -10.28 1.18
N SER A 58 -12.05 -9.93 2.30
CA SER A 58 -12.75 -9.47 3.52
C SER A 58 -13.58 -8.20 3.27
N TYR A 59 -13.10 -7.27 2.42
CA TYR A 59 -13.91 -6.11 2.03
C TYR A 59 -15.14 -6.49 1.24
N ARG A 60 -14.97 -7.40 0.28
CA ARG A 60 -16.08 -7.86 -0.54
C ARG A 60 -17.10 -8.60 0.30
N GLU A 61 -16.63 -9.44 1.23
CA GLU A 61 -17.47 -10.21 2.12
C GLU A 61 -18.12 -9.33 3.21
N ALA A 62 -17.41 -8.33 3.76
CA ALA A 62 -18.01 -7.31 4.65
C ALA A 62 -19.07 -6.47 3.91
N GLY A 63 -18.90 -6.29 2.60
CA GLY A 63 -19.91 -5.70 1.72
C GLY A 63 -21.14 -6.59 1.49
N GLU A 64 -21.05 -7.88 1.70
CA GLU A 64 -22.11 -8.88 1.45
C GLU A 64 -22.92 -9.26 2.72
N ALA A 65 -22.72 -8.59 3.87
CA ALA A 65 -23.48 -8.79 5.10
C ALA A 65 -24.97 -8.42 4.92
N LEU A 66 -25.82 -8.82 5.86
CA LEU A 66 -27.28 -8.67 5.85
C LEU A 66 -27.81 -7.46 5.05
N GLY A 67 -28.52 -7.72 3.96
CA GLY A 67 -29.10 -6.70 3.08
C GLY A 67 -28.28 -6.31 1.87
N GLN A 68 -27.05 -6.78 1.70
CA GLN A 68 -26.15 -6.32 0.62
C GLN A 68 -26.22 -7.16 -0.67
N GLN A 69 -26.95 -8.23 -0.69
CA GLN A 69 -27.41 -8.86 -1.93
C GLN A 69 -28.59 -8.13 -2.57
N ALA A 70 -29.02 -7.06 -1.92
CA ALA A 70 -30.01 -6.19 -2.47
C ALA A 70 -29.48 -5.52 -3.74
N SER A 71 -30.24 -5.62 -4.78
CA SER A 71 -29.93 -4.99 -6.06
C SER A 71 -30.12 -3.50 -6.04
N LEU A 72 -31.04 -3.01 -5.19
CA LEU A 72 -31.34 -1.59 -5.02
C LEU A 72 -31.53 -1.27 -3.55
N PHE A 73 -31.14 -0.07 -3.18
CA PHE A 73 -31.35 0.50 -1.85
C PHE A 73 -32.23 1.75 -1.95
N ILE A 74 -33.26 1.80 -1.12
CA ILE A 74 -34.08 2.99 -0.94
C ILE A 74 -33.59 3.71 0.31
N THR A 75 -33.13 4.94 0.13
CA THR A 75 -32.69 5.83 1.20
C THR A 75 -33.44 7.17 1.09
N PRO A 76 -33.57 7.93 2.17
CA PRO A 76 -34.15 9.28 2.08
C PRO A 76 -33.21 10.20 1.30
N LYS A 77 -33.75 11.14 0.51
CA LYS A 77 -32.93 12.13 -0.22
C LYS A 77 -32.25 13.11 0.74
N ALA A 78 -32.92 13.51 1.81
CA ALA A 78 -32.34 14.41 2.79
C ALA A 78 -31.54 13.61 3.85
N ARG A 79 -30.32 14.03 4.15
CA ARG A 79 -29.50 13.43 5.23
C ARG A 79 -30.16 13.75 6.59
N GLY A 80 -30.19 12.74 7.48
CA GLY A 80 -30.77 12.89 8.83
C GLY A 80 -32.28 12.66 8.90
N VAL A 81 -32.96 12.46 7.77
CA VAL A 81 -34.38 12.06 7.74
C VAL A 81 -34.43 10.54 7.70
N SER A 82 -35.30 9.92 8.46
CA SER A 82 -35.58 8.49 8.45
C SER A 82 -36.71 8.18 7.44
N LEU A 83 -36.73 6.95 6.93
CA LEU A 83 -37.87 6.45 6.16
C LEU A 83 -38.99 6.04 7.11
N ASP A 84 -40.23 6.26 6.68
CA ASP A 84 -41.40 5.76 7.39
C ASP A 84 -41.51 4.22 7.15
N GLU A 85 -41.78 3.48 8.21
CA GLU A 85 -42.01 2.04 8.17
C GLU A 85 -43.20 1.66 7.25
N ALA A 86 -44.21 2.52 7.13
CA ALA A 86 -45.34 2.33 6.21
C ALA A 86 -44.90 2.12 4.76
N LEU A 87 -43.78 2.71 4.34
CA LEU A 87 -43.19 2.50 3.00
C LEU A 87 -42.78 1.04 2.78
N TYR A 88 -42.23 0.40 3.78
CA TYR A 88 -41.86 -1.02 3.71
C TYR A 88 -43.10 -1.92 3.48
N PHE A 89 -44.14 -1.67 4.23
CA PHE A 89 -45.39 -2.44 4.06
C PHE A 89 -45.98 -2.26 2.66
N GLN A 90 -46.02 -1.03 2.13
CA GLN A 90 -46.48 -0.77 0.76
C GLN A 90 -45.66 -1.49 -0.31
N LEU A 91 -44.33 -1.52 -0.16
CA LEU A 91 -43.43 -2.27 -1.05
C LEU A 91 -43.73 -3.77 -1.01
N ARG A 92 -43.94 -4.33 0.18
CA ARG A 92 -44.27 -5.75 0.35
C ARG A 92 -45.64 -6.10 -0.24
N GLN A 93 -46.64 -5.26 -0.06
CA GLN A 93 -47.97 -5.39 -0.67
C GLN A 93 -47.90 -5.36 -2.20
N SER A 94 -46.99 -4.58 -2.77
CA SER A 94 -46.73 -4.54 -4.23
C SER A 94 -45.95 -5.76 -4.75
N GLY A 95 -45.71 -6.78 -3.93
CA GLY A 95 -44.98 -7.99 -4.30
C GLY A 95 -43.49 -7.80 -4.51
N ILE A 96 -42.92 -6.71 -4.01
CA ILE A 96 -41.49 -6.46 -4.07
C ILE A 96 -40.83 -7.09 -2.84
N GLN A 97 -39.79 -7.90 -3.06
CA GLN A 97 -38.99 -8.43 -1.96
C GLN A 97 -38.14 -7.31 -1.38
N ALA A 98 -38.46 -6.91 -0.17
CA ALA A 98 -37.82 -5.82 0.54
C ALA A 98 -37.44 -6.25 1.95
N LEU A 99 -36.32 -5.71 2.46
CA LEU A 99 -35.82 -5.89 3.82
C LEU A 99 -35.68 -4.51 4.47
N PRO A 100 -36.42 -4.25 5.56
CA PRO A 100 -36.31 -2.98 6.28
C PRO A 100 -35.07 -3.04 7.19
N VAL A 101 -34.28 -1.96 7.25
CA VAL A 101 -33.10 -1.89 8.11
C VAL A 101 -33.08 -0.56 8.86
N ILE A 102 -32.89 -0.66 10.18
CA ILE A 102 -32.55 0.47 11.04
C ILE A 102 -31.13 0.28 11.54
N SER A 103 -30.30 1.32 11.41
CA SER A 103 -28.92 1.31 11.89
C SER A 103 -28.66 2.46 12.84
N GLY A 104 -27.85 2.22 13.85
CA GLY A 104 -27.47 3.21 14.84
C GLY A 104 -26.29 2.76 15.70
N VAL A 105 -25.90 3.60 16.65
CA VAL A 105 -24.84 3.31 17.62
C VAL A 105 -25.42 3.28 19.01
N LEU A 106 -25.10 2.27 19.80
CA LEU A 106 -25.49 2.12 21.19
C LEU A 106 -24.26 1.93 22.08
N ASP A 107 -24.31 2.50 23.27
CA ASP A 107 -23.27 2.32 24.27
C ASP A 107 -23.59 1.13 25.16
N ASP A 108 -22.55 0.35 25.51
CA ASP A 108 -22.67 -0.70 26.54
C ASP A 108 -22.46 -0.14 27.94
N ALA A 109 -22.65 -0.98 28.98
CA ALA A 109 -22.44 -0.61 30.37
C ALA A 109 -21.01 -0.20 30.71
N GLN A 110 -20.04 -0.47 29.80
CA GLN A 110 -18.62 -0.14 29.93
C GLN A 110 -18.23 1.09 29.10
N GLY A 111 -19.20 1.77 28.46
CA GLY A 111 -18.96 2.95 27.62
C GLY A 111 -18.35 2.63 26.25
N ARG A 112 -18.40 1.37 25.79
CA ARG A 112 -17.99 1.00 24.44
C ARG A 112 -19.14 1.20 23.48
N GLN A 113 -18.82 1.76 22.31
CA GLN A 113 -19.79 2.02 21.26
C GLN A 113 -19.93 0.83 20.30
N TRP A 114 -21.15 0.41 20.07
CA TRP A 114 -21.50 -0.69 19.20
C TRP A 114 -22.34 -0.23 18.02
N GLN A 115 -21.97 -0.62 16.83
CA GLN A 115 -22.84 -0.47 15.67
C GLN A 115 -23.91 -1.55 15.74
N VAL A 116 -25.16 -1.10 15.77
CA VAL A 116 -26.34 -1.95 15.86
C VAL A 116 -27.14 -1.85 14.55
N GLU A 117 -27.49 -2.99 14.00
CA GLU A 117 -28.41 -3.10 12.86
C GLU A 117 -29.64 -3.91 13.27
N GLY A 118 -30.81 -3.27 13.18
CA GLY A 118 -32.10 -3.93 13.36
C GLY A 118 -32.75 -4.25 12.01
N SER A 119 -33.22 -5.48 11.84
CA SER A 119 -33.92 -5.88 10.63
C SER A 119 -35.03 -6.88 10.95
N ASP A 120 -35.98 -7.01 10.02
CA ASP A 120 -36.98 -8.07 10.08
C ASP A 120 -36.30 -9.43 9.83
N ILE A 121 -36.07 -10.17 10.91
CA ILE A 121 -35.36 -11.46 10.90
C ILE A 121 -36.10 -12.48 10.03
N ILE A 122 -37.45 -12.44 10.01
CA ILE A 122 -38.25 -13.36 9.21
C ILE A 122 -38.08 -13.06 7.72
N ALA A 123 -38.14 -11.78 7.33
CA ALA A 123 -37.87 -11.36 5.95
C ALA A 123 -36.42 -11.66 5.54
N ALA A 124 -35.45 -11.51 6.43
CA ALA A 124 -34.07 -11.86 6.21
C ALA A 124 -33.88 -13.36 5.95
N LEU A 125 -34.50 -14.23 6.71
CA LEU A 125 -34.44 -15.68 6.54
C LEU A 125 -34.95 -16.15 5.18
N GLY A 126 -36.05 -15.59 4.68
CA GLY A 126 -36.57 -15.88 3.37
C GLY A 126 -35.65 -15.54 2.21
N THR A 127 -34.67 -14.66 2.43
CA THR A 127 -33.61 -14.34 1.46
C THR A 127 -32.39 -15.28 1.57
N PHE A 128 -32.17 -15.89 2.75
CA PHE A 128 -31.09 -16.87 2.98
C PHE A 128 -31.40 -18.28 2.51
N GLU A 129 -32.68 -18.73 2.56
CA GLU A 129 -33.07 -20.08 2.16
C GLU A 129 -32.82 -20.41 0.68
N GLN A 130 -32.73 -19.43 -0.18
CA GLN A 130 -32.42 -19.65 -1.62
C GLN A 130 -30.94 -20.07 -1.87
N ARG A 131 -30.07 -20.10 -0.88
CA ARG A 131 -28.63 -20.45 -1.02
C ARG A 131 -28.26 -21.90 -0.69
N GLY A 132 -29.18 -22.77 -0.28
CA GLY A 132 -29.00 -24.23 -0.30
C GLY A 132 -27.87 -24.87 0.50
N ASN A 133 -27.12 -24.18 1.38
CA ASN A 133 -25.98 -24.79 2.07
C ASN A 133 -25.79 -24.40 3.56
N GLY A 134 -26.74 -23.77 4.20
CA GLY A 134 -26.68 -23.44 5.62
C GLY A 134 -27.81 -24.05 6.41
N ARG A 135 -27.61 -25.20 7.09
CA ARG A 135 -28.52 -25.66 8.15
C ARG A 135 -28.41 -24.63 9.27
N ASN A 136 -29.38 -23.73 9.32
CA ASN A 136 -29.48 -22.62 10.25
C ASN A 136 -29.55 -23.15 11.69
N HIS A 137 -28.55 -22.82 12.49
CA HIS A 137 -28.59 -22.96 13.94
C HIS A 137 -29.25 -21.73 14.63
N LEU A 138 -30.01 -20.92 13.87
CA LEU A 138 -30.80 -19.84 14.47
C LEU A 138 -31.99 -20.42 15.22
N PRO A 139 -32.18 -20.10 16.50
CA PRO A 139 -33.30 -20.54 17.29
C PRO A 139 -34.54 -19.76 16.90
N LEU A 140 -35.09 -20.09 15.71
CA LEU A 140 -36.25 -19.42 15.11
C LEU A 140 -37.43 -19.30 16.07
N ASN A 141 -37.68 -20.33 16.87
CA ASN A 141 -38.77 -20.36 17.83
C ASN A 141 -38.63 -19.26 18.90
N ARG A 142 -37.40 -18.95 19.30
CA ARG A 142 -37.12 -17.92 20.29
C ARG A 142 -37.17 -16.51 19.70
N LEU A 143 -36.67 -16.36 18.47
CA LEU A 143 -36.72 -15.10 17.73
C LEU A 143 -38.16 -14.74 17.35
N LEU A 144 -38.98 -15.71 16.95
CA LEU A 144 -40.42 -15.53 16.69
C LEU A 144 -41.23 -15.24 17.97
N ALA A 145 -40.74 -15.72 19.13
CA ALA A 145 -41.35 -15.39 20.42
C ALA A 145 -41.04 -13.98 20.91
N GLY A 146 -40.21 -13.21 20.16
CA GLY A 146 -39.84 -11.83 20.53
C GLY A 146 -38.86 -11.78 21.70
N GLU A 147 -38.09 -12.86 21.95
CA GLU A 147 -37.08 -12.81 22.99
C GLU A 147 -36.01 -11.78 22.68
N PRO A 148 -35.51 -10.99 23.64
CA PRO A 148 -34.52 -9.94 23.40
C PRO A 148 -33.11 -10.55 23.25
N ILE A 149 -32.79 -10.95 22.02
CA ILE A 149 -31.53 -11.62 21.65
C ILE A 149 -30.70 -10.70 20.76
N ILE A 150 -29.39 -10.67 21.02
CA ILE A 150 -28.39 -10.06 20.13
C ILE A 150 -27.71 -11.15 19.34
N VAL A 151 -27.63 -11.00 18.05
CA VAL A 151 -26.85 -11.88 17.17
C VAL A 151 -25.53 -11.20 16.81
N MET A 152 -24.40 -11.90 17.01
CA MET A 152 -23.06 -11.43 16.64
C MET A 152 -22.21 -12.54 16.08
N SER A 153 -21.06 -12.21 15.47
CA SER A 153 -20.09 -13.20 14.98
C SER A 153 -19.36 -13.91 16.14
N ASP A 154 -18.96 -15.14 15.91
CA ASP A 154 -18.23 -15.95 16.91
C ASP A 154 -16.87 -15.32 17.26
N SER A 155 -16.15 -14.77 16.29
CA SER A 155 -14.92 -14.03 16.52
C SER A 155 -15.10 -12.81 17.42
N LEU A 156 -16.19 -12.07 17.24
CA LEU A 156 -16.53 -10.92 18.09
C LEU A 156 -16.89 -11.37 19.50
N HIS A 157 -17.68 -12.43 19.62
CA HIS A 157 -18.08 -13.02 20.90
C HIS A 157 -16.87 -13.51 21.70
N GLN A 158 -15.92 -14.23 21.06
CA GLN A 158 -14.68 -14.68 21.68
C GLN A 158 -13.77 -13.49 22.07
N GLY A 159 -13.69 -12.45 21.22
CA GLY A 159 -12.97 -11.22 21.53
C GLY A 159 -13.48 -10.50 22.79
N LEU A 160 -14.75 -10.65 23.10
CA LEU A 160 -15.40 -10.15 24.32
C LEU A 160 -15.26 -11.08 25.54
N LYS A 161 -14.50 -12.19 25.44
CA LYS A 161 -14.41 -13.26 26.43
C LYS A 161 -15.71 -14.06 26.60
N ALA A 162 -16.46 -14.19 25.51
CA ALA A 162 -17.70 -14.97 25.39
C ALA A 162 -18.75 -14.69 26.49
N PRO A 163 -19.19 -13.43 26.67
CA PRO A 163 -20.20 -13.13 27.67
C PRO A 163 -21.57 -13.72 27.25
N PRO A 164 -22.33 -14.34 28.14
CA PRO A 164 -23.66 -14.89 27.80
C PRO A 164 -24.70 -13.79 27.57
N THR A 165 -24.46 -12.60 28.11
CA THR A 165 -25.37 -11.45 28.01
C THR A 165 -24.56 -10.17 27.80
N LEU A 166 -25.13 -9.22 27.04
CA LEU A 166 -24.56 -7.90 26.81
C LEU A 166 -25.59 -6.84 27.21
N SER A 167 -25.17 -5.83 27.94
CA SER A 167 -26.04 -4.72 28.33
C SER A 167 -25.89 -3.59 27.31
N LEU A 168 -26.98 -3.26 26.57
CA LEU A 168 -27.04 -2.21 25.59
C LEU A 168 -28.21 -1.26 25.86
N GLY A 169 -27.95 0.04 25.81
CA GLY A 169 -28.99 1.03 26.05
C GLY A 169 -29.75 0.85 27.39
N GLY A 170 -29.09 0.29 28.41
CA GLY A 170 -29.68 0.03 29.73
C GLY A 170 -30.51 -1.26 29.83
N ARG A 171 -30.55 -2.09 28.79
CA ARG A 171 -31.20 -3.42 28.82
C ARG A 171 -30.16 -4.52 28.69
N THR A 172 -30.31 -5.58 29.47
CA THR A 172 -29.45 -6.79 29.36
C THR A 172 -30.08 -7.75 28.35
N LEU A 173 -29.34 -8.08 27.31
CA LEU A 173 -29.78 -8.91 26.20
C LEU A 173 -28.93 -10.18 26.13
N GLU A 174 -29.53 -11.30 25.79
CA GLU A 174 -28.82 -12.56 25.60
C GLU A 174 -28.02 -12.54 24.29
N VAL A 175 -26.80 -13.08 24.31
CA VAL A 175 -25.91 -13.10 23.15
C VAL A 175 -25.99 -14.45 22.44
N LEU A 176 -26.30 -14.42 21.15
CA LEU A 176 -26.23 -15.56 20.26
C LEU A 176 -25.04 -15.39 19.30
N ALA A 177 -24.00 -16.21 19.46
CA ALA A 177 -22.87 -16.22 18.53
C ALA A 177 -23.18 -17.10 17.32
N LEU A 178 -22.94 -16.59 16.12
CA LEU A 178 -23.01 -17.34 14.87
C LEU A 178 -21.63 -17.48 14.25
N ALA A 179 -21.40 -18.57 13.53
CA ALA A 179 -20.14 -18.82 12.86
C ALA A 179 -19.76 -17.66 11.91
N ASP A 180 -18.48 -17.36 11.84
CA ASP A 180 -17.96 -16.26 10.99
C ASP A 180 -18.26 -16.46 9.50
N SER A 181 -18.58 -17.68 9.08
CA SER A 181 -19.08 -18.01 7.74
C SER A 181 -20.39 -17.29 7.36
N GLU A 182 -21.16 -16.84 8.35
CA GLU A 182 -22.40 -16.08 8.13
C GLU A 182 -22.17 -14.59 7.88
N GLN A 183 -20.91 -14.14 7.90
CA GLN A 183 -20.47 -12.80 7.48
C GLN A 183 -21.10 -11.61 8.25
N LEU A 184 -21.35 -11.78 9.53
CA LEU A 184 -21.97 -10.77 10.39
C LEU A 184 -21.06 -9.57 10.71
N GLY A 185 -19.76 -9.71 10.52
CA GLY A 185 -18.78 -8.63 10.83
C GLY A 185 -18.75 -8.22 12.30
N ASN A 186 -18.53 -6.94 12.56
CA ASN A 186 -18.50 -6.34 13.91
C ASN A 186 -19.82 -5.67 14.30
N HIS A 187 -20.89 -5.96 13.59
CA HIS A 187 -22.20 -5.42 13.87
C HIS A 187 -22.97 -6.30 14.84
N LEU A 188 -23.77 -5.67 15.69
CA LEU A 188 -24.73 -6.36 16.53
C LEU A 188 -26.08 -6.35 15.82
N TYR A 189 -26.62 -7.51 15.55
CA TYR A 189 -27.90 -7.66 14.88
C TYR A 189 -29.00 -7.93 15.87
N LEU A 190 -30.11 -7.19 15.73
CA LEU A 190 -31.29 -7.24 16.58
C LEU A 190 -32.54 -7.40 15.71
N ASP A 191 -33.63 -7.87 16.33
CA ASP A 191 -34.94 -7.69 15.75
C ASP A 191 -35.25 -6.20 15.55
N ILE A 192 -35.99 -5.87 14.47
CA ILE A 192 -36.25 -4.48 14.10
C ILE A 192 -36.98 -3.73 15.20
N SER A 193 -37.96 -4.34 15.87
CA SER A 193 -38.75 -3.73 16.91
C SER A 193 -37.89 -3.41 18.14
N LEU A 194 -37.03 -4.31 18.52
CA LEU A 194 -36.07 -4.15 19.62
C LEU A 194 -35.04 -3.05 19.31
N ALA A 195 -34.52 -3.03 18.07
CA ALA A 195 -33.58 -2.01 17.63
C ALA A 195 -34.18 -0.63 17.60
N GLN A 196 -35.43 -0.49 17.13
CA GLN A 196 -36.17 0.78 17.12
C GLN A 196 -36.40 1.31 18.55
N GLN A 197 -36.74 0.44 19.50
CA GLN A 197 -36.92 0.81 20.91
C GLN A 197 -35.58 1.25 21.55
N LEU A 198 -34.50 0.51 21.34
CA LEU A 198 -33.19 0.83 21.92
C LEU A 198 -32.62 2.12 21.32
N LEU A 199 -32.82 2.35 20.03
CA LEU A 199 -32.39 3.57 19.33
C LEU A 199 -33.33 4.74 19.53
N LYS A 200 -34.47 4.55 20.20
CA LYS A 200 -35.54 5.56 20.40
C LYS A 200 -36.04 6.15 19.06
N ARG A 201 -36.23 5.30 18.06
CA ARG A 201 -36.66 5.66 16.70
C ARG A 201 -37.79 4.75 16.23
N GLU A 202 -38.86 4.67 17.00
CA GLU A 202 -40.01 3.84 16.69
C GLU A 202 -40.70 4.28 15.36
N GLY A 203 -41.12 3.31 14.55
CA GLY A 203 -41.79 3.53 13.26
C GLY A 203 -40.89 4.10 12.15
N THR A 204 -39.57 4.17 12.36
CA THR A 204 -38.64 4.72 11.38
C THR A 204 -37.60 3.71 10.93
N LEU A 205 -37.12 3.85 9.67
CA LEU A 205 -36.07 3.02 9.05
C LEU A 205 -34.94 3.88 8.55
N SER A 206 -33.74 3.32 8.54
CA SER A 206 -32.56 3.96 7.95
C SER A 206 -32.50 3.77 6.45
N TYR A 207 -32.81 2.57 5.98
CA TYR A 207 -32.91 2.22 4.55
C TYR A 207 -33.75 0.96 4.34
N ILE A 208 -34.20 0.74 3.09
CA ILE A 208 -34.87 -0.47 2.67
C ILE A 208 -34.06 -1.08 1.55
N ALA A 209 -33.68 -2.36 1.72
CA ALA A 209 -32.96 -3.14 0.73
C ALA A 209 -33.94 -3.93 -0.15
N LEU A 210 -33.79 -3.88 -1.47
CA LEU A 210 -34.65 -4.55 -2.45
C LEU A 210 -33.90 -5.65 -3.20
N PHE A 211 -34.53 -6.80 -3.36
CA PHE A 211 -33.94 -7.99 -3.97
C PHE A 211 -34.61 -8.31 -5.31
N GLY A 212 -33.81 -8.62 -6.33
CA GLY A 212 -34.27 -8.98 -7.67
C GLY A 212 -33.47 -8.29 -8.77
N GLU A 213 -33.88 -8.44 -10.00
CA GLU A 213 -33.20 -7.85 -11.16
C GLU A 213 -33.37 -6.32 -11.17
N PRO A 214 -32.29 -5.50 -11.19
CA PRO A 214 -32.39 -4.05 -11.00
C PRO A 214 -33.33 -3.34 -11.98
N GLN A 215 -33.34 -3.76 -13.23
CA GLN A 215 -34.20 -3.15 -14.26
C GLN A 215 -35.68 -3.41 -13.99
N ARG A 216 -36.04 -4.66 -13.67
CA ARG A 216 -37.41 -5.03 -13.32
C ARG A 216 -37.89 -4.38 -12.03
N LEU A 217 -37.00 -4.23 -11.05
CA LEU A 217 -37.33 -3.54 -9.81
C LEU A 217 -37.63 -2.05 -10.05
N LYS A 218 -36.84 -1.38 -10.88
CA LYS A 218 -37.06 0.02 -11.23
C LYS A 218 -38.40 0.22 -11.97
N GLU A 219 -38.78 -0.70 -12.85
CA GLU A 219 -40.06 -0.67 -13.53
C GLU A 219 -41.24 -0.88 -12.57
N ARG A 220 -41.14 -1.90 -11.70
CA ARG A 220 -42.18 -2.15 -10.67
C ARG A 220 -42.34 -0.99 -9.69
N LEU A 221 -41.24 -0.38 -9.27
CA LEU A 221 -41.24 0.81 -8.41
C LEU A 221 -41.94 2.00 -9.09
N LYS A 222 -41.75 2.19 -10.40
CA LYS A 222 -42.48 3.24 -11.15
C LYS A 222 -43.98 2.93 -11.27
N GLN A 223 -44.39 1.68 -11.32
CA GLN A 223 -45.77 1.25 -11.41
C GLN A 223 -46.48 1.22 -10.06
N SER A 224 -45.76 1.15 -8.94
CA SER A 224 -46.32 1.02 -7.60
C SER A 224 -46.98 2.31 -7.05
N GLY A 225 -46.94 3.44 -7.76
CA GLY A 225 -47.55 4.71 -7.34
C GLY A 225 -46.93 5.35 -6.08
N LEU A 226 -45.76 4.85 -5.64
CA LEU A 226 -45.08 5.36 -4.44
C LEU A 226 -44.51 6.76 -4.65
N PRO A 227 -44.39 7.60 -3.62
CA PRO A 227 -43.86 8.96 -3.72
C PRO A 227 -42.31 8.95 -3.89
N LEU A 228 -41.85 8.51 -5.04
CA LEU A 228 -40.42 8.37 -5.35
C LEU A 228 -39.64 9.70 -5.34
N GLY A 229 -40.37 10.83 -5.40
CA GLY A 229 -39.75 12.16 -5.44
C GLY A 229 -38.88 12.52 -4.23
N LYS A 230 -39.22 11.98 -3.04
CA LYS A 230 -38.53 12.19 -1.77
C LYS A 230 -37.50 11.09 -1.45
N LEU A 231 -37.43 10.05 -2.29
CA LEU A 231 -36.60 8.86 -2.09
C LEU A 231 -35.40 8.88 -3.04
N ASN A 232 -34.25 8.38 -2.55
CA ASN A 232 -33.09 8.11 -3.34
C ASN A 232 -32.99 6.60 -3.56
N ILE A 233 -33.05 6.16 -4.83
CA ILE A 233 -32.91 4.76 -5.22
C ILE A 233 -31.53 4.59 -5.83
N SER A 234 -30.66 3.91 -5.14
CA SER A 234 -29.27 3.71 -5.56
C SER A 234 -28.92 2.22 -5.68
N GLU A 235 -28.13 1.91 -6.69
CA GLU A 235 -27.37 0.68 -6.79
C GLU A 235 -26.10 0.91 -6.00
N GLN A 236 -26.06 0.58 -4.71
CA GLN A 236 -24.91 0.87 -3.89
C GLN A 236 -24.15 -0.41 -3.57
N ASP A 237 -23.10 -0.66 -4.29
CA ASP A 237 -22.10 -1.64 -3.91
C ASP A 237 -21.10 -0.98 -2.92
N LYS A 238 -21.39 -1.10 -1.63
CA LYS A 238 -20.50 -0.59 -0.57
C LYS A 238 -19.10 -1.27 -0.63
N GLY A 239 -19.05 -2.54 -1.03
CA GLY A 239 -17.81 -3.28 -1.20
C GLY A 239 -16.97 -2.72 -2.36
N ALA A 240 -17.57 -2.35 -3.48
CA ALA A 240 -16.87 -1.71 -4.59
C ALA A 240 -16.34 -0.32 -4.23
N ALA A 241 -17.12 0.48 -3.50
CA ALA A 241 -16.67 1.79 -3.01
C ALA A 241 -15.47 1.65 -2.06
N LEU A 242 -15.52 0.71 -1.12
CA LEU A 242 -14.46 0.41 -0.20
C LEU A 242 -13.21 -0.12 -0.93
N THR A 243 -13.40 -1.02 -1.89
CA THR A 243 -12.33 -1.55 -2.74
C THR A 243 -11.69 -0.44 -3.57
N ALA A 244 -12.46 0.53 -4.07
CA ALA A 244 -11.94 1.67 -4.80
C ALA A 244 -11.07 2.57 -3.92
N LEU A 245 -11.47 2.84 -2.67
CA LEU A 245 -10.71 3.62 -1.70
C LEU A 245 -9.40 2.94 -1.27
N THR A 246 -9.41 1.61 -1.12
CA THR A 246 -8.25 0.84 -0.68
C THR A 246 -7.37 0.37 -1.84
N ARG A 247 -7.82 0.52 -3.09
CA ARG A 247 -7.12 0.03 -4.28
C ARG A 247 -5.66 0.49 -4.38
N SER A 248 -5.40 1.73 -4.06
CA SER A 248 -4.05 2.30 -4.11
C SER A 248 -3.11 1.71 -3.04
N PHE A 249 -3.64 1.44 -1.85
CA PHE A 249 -2.91 0.72 -0.79
C PHE A 249 -2.52 -0.69 -1.25
N HIS A 250 -3.47 -1.44 -1.81
CA HIS A 250 -3.23 -2.79 -2.33
C HIS A 250 -2.22 -2.84 -3.46
N LEU A 251 -2.26 -1.84 -4.35
CA LEU A 251 -1.29 -1.71 -5.43
C LEU A 251 0.13 -1.47 -4.93
N ASN A 252 0.27 -0.64 -3.90
CA ASN A 252 1.54 -0.35 -3.29
C ASN A 252 2.13 -1.60 -2.60
N LEU A 253 1.31 -2.35 -1.85
CA LEU A 253 1.73 -3.62 -1.26
C LEU A 253 2.18 -4.63 -2.33
N ASN A 254 1.44 -4.77 -3.41
CA ASN A 254 1.80 -5.66 -4.52
C ASN A 254 3.12 -5.25 -5.18
N ALA A 255 3.33 -3.95 -5.41
CA ALA A 255 4.59 -3.45 -5.97
C ALA A 255 5.79 -3.78 -5.06
N MET A 256 5.63 -3.66 -3.73
CA MET A 256 6.67 -4.03 -2.77
C MET A 256 6.95 -5.52 -2.76
N GLY A 257 5.89 -6.35 -2.78
CA GLY A 257 6.03 -7.81 -2.88
C GLY A 257 6.80 -8.23 -4.14
N MET A 258 6.51 -7.59 -5.27
CA MET A 258 7.19 -7.82 -6.55
C MET A 258 8.67 -7.41 -6.50
N LEU A 259 8.97 -6.25 -5.91
CA LEU A 259 10.36 -5.80 -5.71
C LEU A 259 11.17 -6.77 -4.84
N ALA A 260 10.60 -7.20 -3.72
CA ALA A 260 11.22 -8.17 -2.82
C ALA A 260 11.44 -9.52 -3.49
N PHE A 261 10.50 -9.97 -4.33
CA PHE A 261 10.64 -11.16 -5.15
C PHE A 261 11.81 -11.06 -6.13
N VAL A 262 11.96 -9.94 -6.83
CA VAL A 262 13.08 -9.71 -7.75
C VAL A 262 14.42 -9.78 -7.01
N VAL A 263 14.53 -9.18 -5.82
CA VAL A 263 15.74 -9.28 -4.98
C VAL A 263 16.03 -10.75 -4.61
N GLY A 264 15.01 -11.51 -4.20
CA GLY A 264 15.16 -12.94 -3.89
C GLY A 264 15.61 -13.77 -5.11
N LEU A 265 15.09 -13.46 -6.30
CA LEU A 265 15.54 -14.10 -7.54
C LEU A 265 17.00 -13.82 -7.87
N PHE A 266 17.48 -12.58 -7.64
CA PHE A 266 18.90 -12.27 -7.80
C PHE A 266 19.78 -13.12 -6.87
N ILE A 267 19.32 -13.37 -5.64
CA ILE A 267 20.03 -14.22 -4.68
C ILE A 267 20.06 -15.67 -5.17
N ALA A 268 18.92 -16.21 -5.58
CA ALA A 268 18.81 -17.57 -6.11
C ALA A 268 19.69 -17.76 -7.35
N TYR A 269 19.65 -16.81 -8.29
CA TYR A 269 20.50 -16.82 -9.49
C TYR A 269 22.00 -16.82 -9.13
N ASN A 270 22.42 -15.98 -8.18
CA ASN A 270 23.80 -15.96 -7.69
C ASN A 270 24.22 -17.33 -7.16
N GLY A 271 23.38 -17.97 -6.37
CA GLY A 271 23.62 -19.28 -5.82
C GLY A 271 23.79 -20.35 -6.91
N VAL A 272 22.88 -20.38 -7.90
CA VAL A 272 22.92 -21.32 -9.02
C VAL A 272 24.16 -21.08 -9.88
N ARG A 273 24.44 -19.83 -10.25
CA ARG A 273 25.63 -19.46 -11.05
C ARG A 273 26.91 -19.91 -10.37
N TYR A 274 27.05 -19.64 -9.10
CA TYR A 274 28.25 -20.09 -8.35
C TYR A 274 28.35 -21.60 -8.30
N SER A 275 27.24 -22.29 -8.02
CA SER A 275 27.20 -23.75 -8.03
C SER A 275 27.69 -24.33 -9.35
N LEU A 276 27.23 -23.81 -10.48
CA LEU A 276 27.66 -24.24 -11.81
C LEU A 276 29.14 -23.94 -12.08
N MET A 277 29.63 -22.76 -11.67
CA MET A 277 31.05 -22.39 -11.84
C MET A 277 31.97 -23.30 -11.05
N LYS A 278 31.62 -23.62 -9.80
CA LYS A 278 32.42 -24.51 -8.95
C LYS A 278 32.45 -25.95 -9.49
N ARG A 279 31.35 -26.42 -10.06
CA ARG A 279 31.21 -27.76 -10.65
C ARG A 279 31.67 -27.84 -12.11
N ARG A 280 32.13 -26.74 -12.70
CA ARG A 280 32.51 -26.68 -14.12
C ARG A 280 33.48 -27.77 -14.54
N ARG A 281 34.53 -28.06 -13.73
CA ARG A 281 35.50 -29.17 -14.02
C ARG A 281 34.77 -30.52 -14.05
N LEU A 282 33.90 -30.80 -13.10
CA LEU A 282 33.10 -32.03 -13.01
C LEU A 282 32.17 -32.16 -14.23
N LEU A 283 31.47 -31.08 -14.60
CA LEU A 283 30.56 -31.06 -15.76
C LEU A 283 31.33 -31.30 -17.08
N LEU A 284 32.51 -30.70 -17.21
CA LEU A 284 33.39 -30.93 -18.37
C LEU A 284 33.94 -32.34 -18.40
N LEU A 285 34.28 -32.96 -17.26
CA LEU A 285 34.70 -34.37 -17.17
C LEU A 285 33.56 -35.31 -17.61
N LEU A 286 32.33 -35.04 -17.17
CA LEU A 286 31.16 -35.84 -17.61
C LEU A 286 30.96 -35.75 -19.14
N LEU A 287 31.16 -34.58 -19.75
CA LEU A 287 31.14 -34.41 -21.21
C LEU A 287 32.28 -35.17 -21.90
N LYS A 288 33.51 -35.16 -21.32
CA LYS A 288 34.66 -35.92 -21.85
C LYS A 288 34.45 -37.43 -21.75
N GLN A 289 33.67 -37.91 -20.75
CA GLN A 289 33.31 -39.30 -20.57
C GLN A 289 32.20 -39.79 -21.53
N GLY A 290 31.74 -38.90 -22.45
CA GLY A 290 30.74 -39.27 -23.46
C GLY A 290 29.28 -38.92 -23.08
N LEU A 291 29.06 -38.19 -21.97
CA LEU A 291 27.73 -37.68 -21.68
C LEU A 291 27.29 -36.68 -22.75
N GLY A 292 26.19 -36.94 -23.43
CA GLY A 292 25.68 -36.04 -24.44
C GLY A 292 25.29 -34.68 -23.87
N ARG A 293 25.54 -33.60 -24.61
CA ARG A 293 25.18 -32.23 -24.18
C ARG A 293 23.69 -32.09 -23.83
N ARG A 294 22.76 -32.77 -24.56
CA ARG A 294 21.33 -32.77 -24.27
C ARG A 294 21.01 -33.44 -22.92
N ALA A 295 21.70 -34.56 -22.61
CA ALA A 295 21.49 -35.24 -21.33
C ALA A 295 21.99 -34.40 -20.15
N LEU A 296 23.12 -33.68 -20.32
CA LEU A 296 23.64 -32.77 -19.31
C LEU A 296 22.68 -31.57 -19.07
N MET A 297 22.16 -30.96 -20.15
CA MET A 297 21.18 -29.86 -20.03
C MET A 297 19.93 -30.32 -19.32
N LEU A 298 19.38 -31.49 -19.67
CA LEU A 298 18.22 -32.08 -19.04
C LEU A 298 18.45 -32.36 -17.55
N ALA A 299 19.64 -32.87 -17.18
CA ALA A 299 20.02 -33.08 -15.79
C ALA A 299 20.05 -31.77 -14.97
N LEU A 300 20.66 -30.72 -15.51
CA LEU A 300 20.73 -29.40 -14.88
C LEU A 300 19.36 -28.73 -14.78
N LEU A 301 18.49 -28.94 -15.78
CA LEU A 301 17.11 -28.44 -15.74
C LEU A 301 16.27 -29.19 -14.70
N LEU A 302 16.41 -30.51 -14.59
CA LEU A 302 15.75 -31.30 -13.54
C LEU A 302 16.25 -30.93 -12.13
N GLU A 303 17.56 -30.65 -11.99
CA GLU A 303 18.14 -30.14 -10.74
C GLU A 303 17.52 -28.79 -10.35
N LEU A 304 17.41 -27.87 -11.30
CA LEU A 304 16.78 -26.55 -11.07
C LEU A 304 15.30 -26.70 -10.69
N LEU A 305 14.56 -27.54 -11.41
CA LEU A 305 13.16 -27.86 -11.10
C LEU A 305 12.99 -28.38 -9.68
N LEU A 306 13.86 -29.30 -9.25
CA LEU A 306 13.84 -29.86 -7.91
C LEU A 306 14.09 -28.78 -6.84
N LEU A 307 15.09 -27.92 -7.07
CA LEU A 307 15.40 -26.82 -6.16
C LEU A 307 14.26 -25.79 -6.07
N VAL A 308 13.66 -25.45 -7.21
CA VAL A 308 12.50 -24.55 -7.26
C VAL A 308 11.29 -25.17 -6.55
N PHE A 309 11.03 -26.47 -6.78
CA PHE A 309 9.91 -27.16 -6.13
C PHE A 309 10.08 -27.19 -4.60
N ILE A 310 11.24 -27.63 -4.09
CA ILE A 310 11.53 -27.64 -2.64
C ILE A 310 11.50 -26.23 -2.05
N GLY A 311 12.14 -25.27 -2.73
CA GLY A 311 12.19 -23.89 -2.29
C GLY A 311 10.83 -23.19 -2.31
N SER A 312 10.01 -23.46 -3.33
CA SER A 312 8.65 -22.89 -3.41
C SER A 312 7.71 -23.51 -2.38
N ALA A 313 7.77 -24.83 -2.15
CA ALA A 313 6.97 -25.49 -1.12
C ALA A 313 7.32 -24.97 0.30
N SER A 314 8.61 -24.91 0.62
CA SER A 314 9.06 -24.35 1.90
C SER A 314 8.74 -22.85 2.01
N GLY A 315 8.94 -22.09 0.93
CA GLY A 315 8.61 -20.68 0.85
C GLY A 315 7.12 -20.39 1.01
N PHE A 316 6.26 -21.26 0.49
CA PHE A 316 4.81 -21.16 0.64
C PHE A 316 4.38 -21.34 2.11
N ILE A 317 4.94 -22.31 2.82
CA ILE A 317 4.64 -22.50 4.24
C ILE A 317 5.04 -21.26 5.05
N LEU A 318 6.24 -20.73 4.81
CA LEU A 318 6.70 -19.48 5.46
C LEU A 318 5.88 -18.25 5.02
N ALA A 319 5.38 -18.23 3.77
CA ALA A 319 4.51 -17.17 3.27
C ALA A 319 3.17 -17.13 4.00
N LEU A 320 2.58 -18.30 4.29
CA LEU A 320 1.37 -18.38 5.09
C LEU A 320 1.60 -17.88 6.51
N GLN A 321 2.73 -18.25 7.12
CA GLN A 321 3.10 -17.75 8.45
C GLN A 321 3.32 -16.23 8.44
N LEU A 322 4.01 -15.71 7.43
CA LEU A 322 4.21 -14.27 7.25
C LEU A 322 2.87 -13.54 7.06
N SER A 323 1.96 -14.11 6.24
CA SER A 323 0.63 -13.54 6.03
C SER A 323 -0.17 -13.48 7.33
N GLN A 324 -0.16 -14.56 8.13
CA GLN A 324 -0.81 -14.57 9.45
C GLN A 324 -0.23 -13.52 10.40
N TRP A 325 1.07 -13.27 10.32
CA TRP A 325 1.73 -12.26 11.15
C TRP A 325 1.45 -10.83 10.69
N LEU A 326 1.30 -10.59 9.37
CA LEU A 326 0.95 -9.29 8.80
C LEU A 326 -0.55 -8.99 8.90
N GLN A 327 -1.40 -10.02 8.92
CA GLN A 327 -2.86 -9.89 8.92
C GLN A 327 -3.40 -8.99 10.05
N PRO A 328 -2.97 -9.08 11.33
CA PRO A 328 -3.44 -8.20 12.39
C PRO A 328 -3.11 -6.73 12.14
N MET A 329 -1.98 -6.43 11.50
CA MET A 329 -1.61 -5.04 11.16
C MET A 329 -2.53 -4.45 10.10
N VAL A 330 -2.91 -5.26 9.10
CA VAL A 330 -3.89 -4.88 8.07
C VAL A 330 -5.29 -4.77 8.69
N ALA A 331 -5.68 -5.75 9.52
CA ALA A 331 -6.98 -5.79 10.20
C ALA A 331 -7.26 -4.52 10.99
N LEU A 332 -6.35 -4.14 11.88
CA LEU A 332 -6.50 -2.95 12.71
C LEU A 332 -6.62 -1.65 11.89
N THR A 333 -5.91 -1.56 10.76
CA THR A 333 -6.01 -0.41 9.86
C THR A 333 -7.39 -0.33 9.21
N LEU A 334 -7.93 -1.47 8.82
CA LEU A 334 -9.19 -1.57 8.09
C LEU A 334 -10.40 -1.41 9.00
N GLU A 335 -10.35 -2.01 10.17
CA GLU A 335 -11.38 -1.88 11.20
C GLU A 335 -11.55 -0.43 11.63
N GLN A 336 -10.45 0.30 11.83
CA GLN A 336 -10.47 1.70 12.27
C GLN A 336 -10.86 2.68 11.16
N LEU A 337 -10.41 2.44 9.91
CA LEU A 337 -10.71 3.34 8.79
C LEU A 337 -12.09 3.10 8.18
N TYR A 338 -12.51 1.86 8.15
CA TYR A 338 -13.63 1.44 7.32
C TYR A 338 -14.67 0.58 8.07
N GLY A 339 -14.44 0.27 9.35
CA GLY A 339 -15.30 -0.61 10.13
C GLY A 339 -15.37 -2.06 9.62
N ALA A 340 -14.41 -2.45 8.76
CA ALA A 340 -14.39 -3.77 8.16
C ALA A 340 -13.51 -4.71 8.97
N THR A 341 -14.09 -5.83 9.43
CA THR A 341 -13.34 -6.93 10.07
C THR A 341 -12.66 -7.80 9.04
N LEU A 342 -11.41 -8.17 9.30
CA LEU A 342 -10.73 -9.19 8.51
C LEU A 342 -11.19 -10.57 8.95
N LEU A 343 -11.74 -11.30 8.00
CA LEU A 343 -12.03 -12.72 8.16
C LEU A 343 -10.73 -13.54 8.24
N PRO A 344 -10.73 -14.69 8.95
CA PRO A 344 -9.58 -15.58 8.99
C PRO A 344 -9.19 -15.97 7.56
N GLY A 345 -7.93 -15.72 7.20
CA GLY A 345 -7.46 -15.86 5.83
C GLY A 345 -7.54 -17.29 5.32
N ASN A 346 -8.27 -17.49 4.25
CA ASN A 346 -8.33 -18.75 3.52
C ASN A 346 -7.09 -18.88 2.62
N TRP A 347 -6.43 -20.00 2.70
CA TRP A 347 -5.31 -20.31 1.83
C TRP A 347 -5.77 -20.95 0.53
N ARG A 348 -5.09 -20.62 -0.61
CA ARG A 348 -5.45 -21.12 -1.93
C ARG A 348 -4.23 -21.77 -2.58
N TRP A 349 -4.43 -22.96 -3.13
CA TRP A 349 -3.40 -23.67 -3.90
C TRP A 349 -2.93 -22.89 -5.14
N GLN A 350 -3.76 -22.01 -5.66
CA GLN A 350 -3.42 -21.14 -6.77
C GLN A 350 -2.19 -20.28 -6.49
N TRP A 351 -2.02 -19.77 -5.26
CA TRP A 351 -0.85 -18.96 -4.87
C TRP A 351 0.45 -19.75 -4.95
N LEU A 352 0.43 -21.06 -4.56
CA LEU A 352 1.59 -21.94 -4.70
C LEU A 352 1.95 -22.13 -6.18
N ALA A 353 0.96 -22.42 -7.03
CA ALA A 353 1.16 -22.63 -8.45
C ALA A 353 1.72 -21.37 -9.15
N GLU A 354 1.15 -20.20 -8.84
CA GLU A 354 1.62 -18.91 -9.37
C GLU A 354 3.05 -18.59 -8.90
N GLY A 355 3.31 -18.72 -7.60
CA GLY A 355 4.63 -18.44 -7.03
C GLY A 355 5.70 -19.40 -7.57
N ALA A 356 5.40 -20.69 -7.64
CA ALA A 356 6.30 -21.70 -8.20
C ALA A 356 6.51 -21.47 -9.71
N GLY A 357 5.44 -21.16 -10.45
CA GLY A 357 5.50 -20.85 -11.89
C GLY A 357 6.34 -19.63 -12.20
N LEU A 358 6.12 -18.52 -11.53
CA LEU A 358 6.90 -17.29 -11.68
C LEU A 358 8.38 -17.52 -11.32
N THR A 359 8.63 -18.24 -10.22
CA THR A 359 9.99 -18.57 -9.78
C THR A 359 10.69 -19.46 -10.79
N LEU A 360 9.98 -20.45 -11.35
CA LEU A 360 10.52 -21.33 -12.37
C LEU A 360 10.85 -20.57 -13.65
N ILE A 361 9.94 -19.75 -14.15
CA ILE A 361 10.17 -18.93 -15.36
C ILE A 361 11.38 -18.02 -15.15
N ALA A 362 11.45 -17.32 -14.03
CA ALA A 362 12.54 -16.43 -13.73
C ALA A 362 13.88 -17.17 -13.52
N ALA A 363 13.88 -18.33 -12.86
CA ALA A 363 15.06 -19.18 -12.71
C ALA A 363 15.54 -19.74 -14.06
N LEU A 364 14.63 -20.14 -14.94
CA LEU A 364 14.94 -20.58 -16.29
C LEU A 364 15.58 -19.44 -17.12
N LEU A 365 14.95 -18.25 -17.14
CA LEU A 365 15.48 -17.08 -17.85
C LEU A 365 16.87 -16.70 -17.34
N ALA A 366 17.09 -16.77 -16.04
CA ALA A 366 18.38 -16.48 -15.42
C ALA A 366 19.46 -17.52 -15.76
N CYS A 367 19.09 -18.82 -15.83
CA CYS A 367 20.04 -19.91 -16.00
C CYS A 367 20.31 -20.26 -17.48
N VAL A 368 19.40 -19.95 -18.41
CA VAL A 368 19.57 -20.22 -19.84
C VAL A 368 20.91 -19.70 -20.40
N PRO A 369 21.34 -18.46 -20.15
CA PRO A 369 22.63 -17.98 -20.67
C PRO A 369 23.81 -18.80 -20.17
N LEU A 370 23.76 -19.25 -18.90
CA LEU A 370 24.83 -20.08 -18.29
C LEU A 370 24.88 -21.49 -18.91
N TYR A 371 23.72 -22.08 -19.14
CA TYR A 371 23.60 -23.38 -19.78
C TYR A 371 24.07 -23.35 -21.24
N LEU A 372 23.70 -22.32 -21.98
CA LEU A 372 24.18 -22.11 -23.35
C LEU A 372 25.67 -21.91 -23.40
N GLU A 373 26.27 -21.16 -22.46
CA GLU A 373 27.73 -20.99 -22.39
C GLU A 373 28.46 -22.31 -22.16
N LEU A 374 27.98 -23.15 -21.25
CA LEU A 374 28.53 -24.49 -21.00
C LEU A 374 28.44 -25.40 -22.21
N CYS A 375 27.36 -25.29 -23.01
CA CYS A 375 27.16 -26.12 -24.19
C CYS A 375 27.96 -25.67 -25.41
N HIS A 376 28.28 -24.38 -25.53
CA HIS A 376 29.03 -23.85 -26.69
C HIS A 376 30.55 -23.84 -26.49
N GLN A 377 31.05 -24.13 -25.29
CA GLN A 377 32.50 -24.18 -25.05
C GLN A 377 33.14 -25.39 -25.75
N SER A 378 34.18 -25.13 -26.54
CA SER A 378 34.97 -26.18 -27.16
C SER A 378 35.82 -26.88 -26.10
N LEU A 379 35.89 -28.22 -26.14
CA LEU A 379 36.63 -29.06 -25.20
C LEU A 379 38.14 -28.79 -25.20
N ALA A 380 38.66 -28.10 -26.24
CA ALA A 380 40.07 -27.78 -26.43
C ALA A 380 40.53 -26.43 -25.84
N GLN A 381 39.65 -25.53 -25.50
CA GLN A 381 39.99 -24.14 -25.10
C GLN A 381 40.34 -23.93 -23.61
N ASN A 382 40.75 -25.00 -22.90
CA ASN A 382 40.92 -24.91 -21.42
C ASN A 382 42.23 -24.25 -20.97
N THR A 383 43.08 -23.70 -21.87
CA THR A 383 44.41 -23.21 -21.54
C THR A 383 44.63 -21.68 -21.56
N GLN A 384 43.63 -20.86 -21.88
CA GLN A 384 43.81 -19.40 -21.97
C GLN A 384 43.00 -18.62 -20.94
N SER A 385 43.55 -18.43 -19.73
CA SER A 385 43.01 -17.62 -18.65
C SER A 385 42.85 -16.11 -19.01
N GLN A 386 43.65 -15.62 -19.95
CA GLN A 386 43.63 -14.22 -20.40
C GLN A 386 42.36 -13.84 -21.20
N TRP A 387 41.72 -14.80 -21.92
CA TRP A 387 40.49 -14.54 -22.67
C TRP A 387 39.28 -14.25 -21.80
N HIS A 388 39.26 -14.76 -20.57
CA HIS A 388 38.17 -14.57 -19.66
C HIS A 388 38.11 -13.14 -19.11
N ALA A 389 39.24 -12.50 -18.86
CA ALA A 389 39.27 -11.13 -18.35
C ALA A 389 38.72 -10.10 -19.35
N HIS A 390 39.01 -10.26 -20.64
CA HIS A 390 38.53 -9.40 -21.72
C HIS A 390 37.02 -9.57 -21.96
N ARG A 391 36.52 -10.80 -21.87
CA ARG A 391 35.12 -11.14 -22.09
C ARG A 391 34.22 -10.59 -20.95
N HIS A 392 34.66 -10.63 -19.68
CA HIS A 392 33.95 -10.04 -18.57
C HIS A 392 33.85 -8.51 -18.67
N ARG A 393 34.90 -7.85 -19.11
CA ARG A 393 34.88 -6.38 -19.28
C ARG A 393 33.92 -5.94 -20.42
N SER A 394 33.81 -6.69 -21.47
CA SER A 394 32.88 -6.45 -22.56
C SER A 394 31.42 -6.72 -22.11
N MET A 395 31.21 -7.70 -21.23
CA MET A 395 29.87 -8.02 -20.71
C MET A 395 29.34 -6.94 -19.80
N HIS A 396 30.15 -6.37 -18.92
CA HIS A 396 29.73 -5.24 -18.06
C HIS A 396 29.37 -4.01 -18.88
N LYS A 397 30.13 -3.72 -19.95
CA LYS A 397 29.79 -2.62 -20.88
C LYS A 397 28.46 -2.87 -21.60
N ARG A 398 28.21 -4.11 -22.05
CA ARG A 398 26.93 -4.48 -22.69
C ARG A 398 25.76 -4.33 -21.71
N LEU A 399 25.89 -4.82 -20.48
CA LEU A 399 24.86 -4.66 -19.43
C LEU A 399 24.59 -3.19 -19.14
N PHE A 400 25.65 -2.38 -19.05
CA PHE A 400 25.53 -0.93 -18.88
C PHE A 400 24.79 -0.26 -20.04
N LEU A 401 25.12 -0.62 -21.29
CA LEU A 401 24.43 -0.09 -22.47
C LEU A 401 22.95 -0.48 -22.50
N ILE A 402 22.62 -1.72 -22.13
CA ILE A 402 21.23 -2.16 -21.99
C ILE A 402 20.53 -1.36 -20.90
N GLY A 403 21.16 -1.16 -19.75
CA GLY A 403 20.65 -0.34 -18.66
C GLY A 403 20.37 1.10 -19.09
N VAL A 404 21.31 1.73 -19.82
CA VAL A 404 21.13 3.07 -20.38
C VAL A 404 20.01 3.11 -21.41
N ALA A 405 19.92 2.10 -22.29
CA ALA A 405 18.83 2.00 -23.28
C ALA A 405 17.46 1.87 -22.58
N LEU A 406 17.35 1.08 -21.51
CA LEU A 406 16.11 0.96 -20.73
C LEU A 406 15.77 2.27 -20.02
N LEU A 407 16.77 3.00 -19.47
CA LEU A 407 16.54 4.34 -18.91
C LEU A 407 16.05 5.33 -19.97
N ALA A 408 16.69 5.33 -21.14
CA ALA A 408 16.25 6.17 -22.26
C ALA A 408 14.83 5.82 -22.70
N LEU A 409 14.49 4.54 -22.77
CA LEU A 409 13.14 4.06 -23.06
C LEU A 409 12.13 4.51 -21.98
N THR A 410 12.52 4.44 -20.69
CA THR A 410 11.68 4.91 -19.59
C THR A 410 11.42 6.43 -19.71
N ALA A 411 12.44 7.21 -20.03
CA ALA A 411 12.32 8.66 -20.24
C ALA A 411 11.43 8.99 -21.45
N LEU A 412 11.55 8.22 -22.54
CA LEU A 412 10.74 8.39 -23.76
C LEU A 412 9.26 8.05 -23.52
N LEU A 413 8.99 7.00 -22.75
CA LEU A 413 7.63 6.54 -22.44
C LEU A 413 6.98 7.36 -21.30
N TYR A 414 7.75 8.15 -20.54
CA TYR A 414 7.25 8.92 -19.41
C TYR A 414 6.08 9.85 -19.77
N PRO A 415 6.11 10.68 -20.85
CA PRO A 415 5.00 11.54 -21.22
C PRO A 415 3.77 10.76 -21.71
N LEU A 416 3.96 9.57 -22.29
CA LEU A 416 2.90 8.73 -22.84
C LEU A 416 2.13 7.95 -21.75
N SER A 417 2.66 7.90 -20.51
CA SER A 417 2.03 7.15 -19.43
C SER A 417 0.87 7.94 -18.81
N GLN A 418 -0.33 7.72 -19.32
CA GLN A 418 -1.57 8.36 -18.82
C GLN A 418 -2.37 7.45 -17.90
N THR A 419 -2.17 6.12 -17.98
CA THR A 419 -2.86 5.16 -17.12
C THR A 419 -1.92 4.61 -16.05
N HIS A 420 -2.51 4.22 -14.91
CA HIS A 420 -1.78 3.64 -13.82
C HIS A 420 -1.06 2.31 -14.19
N GLN A 421 -1.60 1.52 -15.12
CA GLN A 421 -0.91 0.32 -15.63
C GLN A 421 0.37 0.68 -16.39
N HIS A 422 0.34 1.74 -17.21
CA HIS A 422 1.53 2.25 -17.90
C HIS A 422 2.59 2.75 -16.90
N SER A 423 2.16 3.43 -15.83
CA SER A 423 3.08 3.93 -14.80
C SER A 423 3.74 2.80 -14.00
N LEU A 424 3.02 1.71 -13.71
CA LEU A 424 3.62 0.50 -13.13
C LEU A 424 4.60 -0.17 -14.09
N GLY A 425 4.31 -0.19 -15.39
CA GLY A 425 5.23 -0.67 -16.42
C GLY A 425 6.52 0.15 -16.46
N LEU A 426 6.43 1.49 -16.41
CA LEU A 426 7.60 2.38 -16.31
C LEU A 426 8.42 2.12 -15.06
N MET A 427 7.75 1.91 -13.92
CA MET A 427 8.43 1.57 -12.66
C MET A 427 9.16 0.23 -12.78
N GLY A 428 8.56 -0.75 -13.44
CA GLY A 428 9.20 -2.05 -13.73
C GLY A 428 10.44 -1.90 -14.62
N LEU A 429 10.36 -1.11 -15.70
CA LEU A 429 11.49 -0.82 -16.58
C LEU A 429 12.64 -0.13 -15.82
N LEU A 430 12.33 0.87 -15.03
CA LEU A 430 13.31 1.59 -14.20
C LEU A 430 13.97 0.65 -13.17
N THR A 431 13.18 -0.19 -12.52
CA THR A 431 13.65 -1.19 -11.53
C THR A 431 14.59 -2.19 -12.16
N LEU A 432 14.40 -2.58 -13.43
CA LEU A 432 15.30 -3.45 -14.17
C LEU A 432 16.55 -2.72 -14.65
N ALA A 433 16.43 -1.46 -15.05
CA ALA A 433 17.54 -0.66 -15.59
C ALA A 433 18.61 -0.34 -14.51
N ILE A 434 18.16 0.07 -13.32
CA ILE A 434 19.03 0.53 -12.23
C ILE A 434 20.13 -0.49 -11.86
N PRO A 435 19.84 -1.76 -11.58
CA PRO A 435 20.88 -2.74 -11.22
C PRO A 435 21.90 -2.97 -12.33
N LEU A 436 21.47 -2.91 -13.62
CA LEU A 436 22.34 -3.18 -14.76
C LEU A 436 23.48 -2.14 -14.91
N LEU A 437 23.28 -0.94 -14.39
CA LEU A 437 24.28 0.13 -14.42
C LEU A 437 25.39 -0.08 -13.38
N LEU A 438 25.07 -0.74 -12.26
CA LEU A 438 25.91 -0.78 -11.08
C LEU A 438 27.33 -1.32 -11.33
N PRO A 439 27.55 -2.46 -12.02
CA PRO A 439 28.90 -3.04 -12.14
C PRO A 439 29.88 -2.09 -12.84
N GLN A 440 29.42 -1.41 -13.90
CA GLN A 440 30.26 -0.46 -14.64
C GLN A 440 30.50 0.83 -13.83
N LEU A 441 29.48 1.33 -13.12
CA LEU A 441 29.62 2.52 -12.27
C LEU A 441 30.59 2.25 -11.12
N LEU A 442 30.50 1.10 -10.44
CA LEU A 442 31.44 0.72 -9.38
C LEU A 442 32.87 0.61 -9.90
N GLN A 443 33.08 -0.03 -11.06
CA GLN A 443 34.40 -0.10 -11.68
C GLN A 443 34.96 1.28 -12.02
N SER A 444 34.12 2.21 -12.49
CA SER A 444 34.53 3.57 -12.81
C SER A 444 34.88 4.38 -11.55
N LEU A 445 34.04 4.30 -10.51
CA LEU A 445 34.28 4.99 -9.24
C LEU A 445 35.53 4.46 -8.52
N LEU A 446 35.72 3.15 -8.46
CA LEU A 446 36.93 2.54 -7.92
C LEU A 446 38.16 2.92 -8.73
N GLY A 447 38.03 3.02 -10.06
CA GLY A 447 39.10 3.51 -10.94
C GLY A 447 39.47 4.97 -10.69
N LEU A 448 38.48 5.82 -10.40
CA LEU A 448 38.68 7.21 -10.01
C LEU A 448 39.36 7.30 -8.63
N LEU A 449 38.85 6.52 -7.68
CA LEU A 449 39.39 6.46 -6.32
C LEU A 449 40.87 5.97 -6.31
N ALA A 450 41.21 5.00 -7.17
CA ALA A 450 42.59 4.51 -7.31
C ALA A 450 43.56 5.59 -7.78
N ARG A 451 43.09 6.65 -8.46
CA ARG A 451 43.93 7.80 -8.89
C ARG A 451 44.26 8.75 -7.74
N LEU A 452 43.45 8.76 -6.69
CA LEU A 452 43.64 9.61 -5.51
C LEU A 452 44.71 9.07 -4.57
N PHE A 453 45.03 7.74 -4.65
CA PHE A 453 46.01 7.08 -3.83
C PHE A 453 47.24 6.70 -4.69
N PRO A 454 48.34 7.45 -4.64
CA PRO A 454 49.44 7.30 -5.60
C PRO A 454 50.28 6.04 -5.39
N SER A 455 50.40 5.50 -4.17
CA SER A 455 51.26 4.35 -3.88
C SER A 455 50.86 3.60 -2.60
N GLY A 456 51.39 2.37 -2.40
CA GLY A 456 51.31 1.59 -1.15
C GLY A 456 50.15 0.61 -1.09
N LEU A 457 49.89 0.08 0.11
CA LEU A 457 48.91 -0.97 0.39
C LEU A 457 47.48 -0.56 0.04
N SER A 458 47.13 0.73 0.18
CA SER A 458 45.83 1.29 -0.13
C SER A 458 45.50 1.22 -1.63
N LYS A 459 46.46 1.55 -2.50
CA LYS A 459 46.31 1.42 -3.95
C LYS A 459 46.12 -0.04 -4.36
N TYR A 460 46.90 -0.94 -3.76
CA TYR A 460 46.75 -2.39 -3.97
C TYR A 460 45.36 -2.85 -3.53
N ALA A 461 44.89 -2.43 -2.33
CA ALA A 461 43.58 -2.81 -1.83
C ALA A 461 42.45 -2.34 -2.74
N ILE A 462 42.52 -1.11 -3.27
CA ILE A 462 41.51 -0.56 -4.19
C ILE A 462 41.58 -1.29 -5.54
N ALA A 463 42.77 -1.57 -6.06
CA ALA A 463 42.94 -2.31 -7.30
C ALA A 463 42.40 -3.75 -7.19
N ASP A 464 42.67 -4.41 -6.09
CA ASP A 464 42.13 -5.74 -5.77
C ASP A 464 40.62 -5.70 -5.58
N THR A 465 40.08 -4.66 -4.94
CA THR A 465 38.61 -4.42 -4.81
C THR A 465 37.95 -4.32 -6.18
N ARG A 466 38.61 -3.72 -7.17
CA ARG A 466 38.06 -3.61 -8.54
C ARG A 466 37.88 -4.98 -9.20
N GLU A 467 38.73 -5.94 -8.91
CA GLU A 467 38.56 -7.32 -9.36
C GLU A 467 37.42 -8.05 -8.64
N LEU A 468 37.13 -7.66 -7.39
CA LEU A 468 36.00 -8.19 -6.61
C LEU A 468 34.62 -7.77 -7.16
N VAL A 469 34.53 -6.67 -7.90
CA VAL A 469 33.26 -6.18 -8.45
C VAL A 469 32.59 -7.23 -9.34
N ALA A 470 33.33 -7.92 -10.20
CA ALA A 470 32.74 -8.89 -11.12
C ALA A 470 32.07 -10.08 -10.41
N PRO A 471 32.72 -10.78 -9.46
CA PRO A 471 32.08 -11.87 -8.72
C PRO A 471 30.96 -11.41 -7.76
N LEU A 472 31.04 -10.18 -7.23
CA LEU A 472 30.06 -9.62 -6.31
C LEU A 472 28.92 -8.85 -7.03
N ALA A 473 29.07 -8.61 -8.35
CA ALA A 473 28.17 -7.73 -9.10
C ALA A 473 26.69 -8.00 -8.83
N LEU A 474 26.28 -9.26 -8.88
CA LEU A 474 24.88 -9.65 -8.72
C LEU A 474 24.36 -9.45 -7.28
N ALA A 475 25.18 -9.72 -6.26
CA ALA A 475 24.81 -9.46 -4.88
C ALA A 475 24.69 -7.95 -4.62
N MET A 476 25.60 -7.16 -5.22
CA MET A 476 25.55 -5.70 -5.14
C MET A 476 24.33 -5.11 -5.90
N MET A 477 23.97 -5.71 -7.05
CA MET A 477 22.74 -5.35 -7.77
C MET A 477 21.50 -5.60 -6.93
N ALA A 478 21.41 -6.75 -6.24
CA ALA A 478 20.32 -7.07 -5.34
C ALA A 478 20.26 -6.09 -4.15
N LEU A 479 21.41 -5.78 -3.56
CA LEU A 479 21.53 -4.81 -2.48
C LEU A 479 21.13 -3.40 -2.94
N LEU A 480 21.60 -2.96 -4.11
CA LEU A 480 21.24 -1.68 -4.71
C LEU A 480 19.71 -1.57 -4.88
N LEU A 481 19.11 -2.62 -5.44
CA LEU A 481 17.66 -2.64 -5.66
C LEU A 481 16.88 -2.56 -4.35
N ALA A 482 17.29 -3.32 -3.34
CA ALA A 482 16.68 -3.26 -2.01
C ALA A 482 16.81 -1.87 -1.37
N LEU A 483 17.97 -1.23 -1.53
CA LEU A 483 18.21 0.13 -1.05
C LEU A 483 17.37 1.16 -1.80
N CYS A 484 17.33 1.09 -3.14
CA CYS A 484 16.51 1.99 -3.96
C CYS A 484 15.04 1.87 -3.61
N ALA A 485 14.53 0.66 -3.41
CA ALA A 485 13.16 0.42 -2.97
C ALA A 485 12.87 1.04 -1.60
N ASN A 486 13.78 0.84 -0.63
CA ASN A 486 13.67 1.42 0.70
C ASN A 486 13.70 2.95 0.66
N ILE A 487 14.63 3.56 -0.09
CA ILE A 487 14.73 5.01 -0.24
C ILE A 487 13.47 5.57 -0.91
N ALA A 488 13.02 4.97 -2.02
CA ALA A 488 11.82 5.38 -2.73
C ALA A 488 10.58 5.36 -1.83
N MET A 489 10.45 4.30 -1.04
CA MET A 489 9.32 4.13 -0.15
C MET A 489 9.36 5.09 1.05
N ASN A 490 10.53 5.29 1.66
CA ASN A 490 10.67 6.29 2.72
C ASN A 490 10.42 7.70 2.18
N THR A 491 10.83 7.99 0.93
CA THR A 491 10.50 9.26 0.26
C THR A 491 8.99 9.44 0.10
N LEU A 492 8.29 8.40 -0.35
CA LEU A 492 6.83 8.44 -0.48
C LEU A 492 6.15 8.67 0.88
N VAL A 493 6.45 7.81 1.86
CA VAL A 493 5.81 7.87 3.19
C VAL A 493 6.12 9.18 3.90
N GLY A 494 7.39 9.62 3.88
CA GLY A 494 7.79 10.88 4.50
C GLY A 494 7.19 12.11 3.82
N SER A 495 7.10 12.11 2.48
CA SER A 495 6.43 13.18 1.72
C SER A 495 4.94 13.23 2.02
N PHE A 496 4.28 12.07 2.12
CA PHE A 496 2.87 11.99 2.43
C PHE A 496 2.57 12.41 3.88
N ASP A 497 3.37 11.97 4.86
CA ASP A 497 3.22 12.38 6.27
C ASP A 497 3.30 13.90 6.42
N LYS A 498 4.30 14.53 5.81
CA LYS A 498 4.45 15.99 5.88
C LYS A 498 3.31 16.72 5.15
N THR A 499 2.90 16.22 3.99
CA THR A 499 1.79 16.79 3.22
C THR A 499 0.47 16.68 3.99
N LEU A 500 0.21 15.51 4.61
CA LEU A 500 -0.98 15.28 5.43
C LEU A 500 -1.01 16.21 6.65
N ARG A 501 0.10 16.33 7.37
CA ARG A 501 0.19 17.24 8.53
C ARG A 501 -0.05 18.69 8.14
N SER A 502 0.62 19.17 7.09
CA SER A 502 0.45 20.53 6.58
C SER A 502 -0.99 20.80 6.12
N TRP A 503 -1.63 19.82 5.47
CA TRP A 503 -3.02 19.93 5.06
C TRP A 503 -3.97 19.96 6.26
N LEU A 504 -3.77 19.10 7.27
CA LEU A 504 -4.55 19.10 8.50
C LEU A 504 -4.39 20.43 9.25
N ASP A 505 -3.18 20.99 9.33
CA ASP A 505 -2.92 22.27 9.97
C ASP A 505 -3.64 23.43 9.26
N THR A 506 -3.77 23.36 7.93
CA THR A 506 -4.51 24.38 7.15
C THR A 506 -6.04 24.16 7.22
N ARG A 507 -6.48 22.89 7.15
CA ARG A 507 -7.91 22.56 7.09
C ARG A 507 -8.61 22.72 8.44
N LEU A 508 -7.92 22.40 9.51
CA LEU A 508 -8.44 22.43 10.88
C LEU A 508 -8.05 23.76 11.56
N HIS A 509 -8.80 24.82 11.30
CA HIS A 509 -8.54 26.15 11.83
C HIS A 509 -9.26 26.45 13.15
N ALA A 510 -10.30 25.66 13.50
CA ALA A 510 -11.10 25.82 14.71
C ALA A 510 -10.76 24.74 15.74
N GLU A 511 -10.99 25.01 17.01
CA GLU A 511 -10.67 24.08 18.09
C GLU A 511 -11.69 22.93 18.21
N LEU A 512 -12.96 23.19 17.83
CA LEU A 512 -14.04 22.21 17.93
C LEU A 512 -14.89 22.21 16.66
N TYR A 513 -15.27 21.03 16.21
CA TYR A 513 -16.13 20.79 15.05
C TYR A 513 -17.34 20.00 15.47
N ILE A 514 -18.54 20.50 15.16
CA ILE A 514 -19.82 19.95 15.61
C ILE A 514 -20.69 19.66 14.39
N ARG A 515 -21.29 18.48 14.35
CA ARG A 515 -22.25 18.04 13.33
C ARG A 515 -23.57 17.63 14.01
N PRO A 516 -24.47 18.57 14.33
CA PRO A 516 -25.61 18.31 15.20
C PRO A 516 -26.68 17.40 14.56
N GLY A 517 -26.60 17.14 13.25
CA GLY A 517 -27.67 16.48 12.51
C GLY A 517 -28.75 17.49 12.02
N ALA A 518 -29.62 17.03 11.11
CA ALA A 518 -30.62 17.89 10.50
C ALA A 518 -31.67 18.36 11.55
N GLY A 519 -32.00 19.63 11.52
CA GLY A 519 -32.97 20.26 12.42
C GLY A 519 -32.47 20.66 13.80
N ASN A 520 -31.23 20.36 14.16
CA ASN A 520 -30.67 20.64 15.47
C ASN A 520 -29.69 21.84 15.51
N MET A 521 -29.46 22.49 14.37
CA MET A 521 -28.50 23.60 14.30
C MET A 521 -28.95 24.78 15.17
N ALA A 522 -30.22 25.17 15.12
CA ALA A 522 -30.76 26.28 15.92
C ALA A 522 -30.62 26.03 17.43
N ASN A 523 -30.87 24.80 17.88
CA ASN A 523 -30.71 24.43 19.30
C ASN A 523 -29.22 24.51 19.70
N LEU A 524 -28.31 24.10 18.82
CA LEU A 524 -26.88 24.23 19.05
C LEU A 524 -26.41 25.68 19.13
N GLU A 525 -26.90 26.55 18.25
CA GLU A 525 -26.58 27.98 18.27
C GLU A 525 -27.04 28.62 19.57
N HIS A 526 -28.28 28.39 19.94
CA HIS A 526 -28.82 28.91 21.18
C HIS A 526 -28.07 28.44 22.43
N PHE A 527 -27.67 27.16 22.45
CA PHE A 527 -26.84 26.60 23.52
C PHE A 527 -25.47 27.28 23.60
N LEU A 528 -24.79 27.47 22.45
CA LEU A 528 -23.47 28.09 22.40
C LEU A 528 -23.51 29.58 22.80
N GLU A 529 -24.57 30.32 22.40
CA GLU A 529 -24.77 31.70 22.80
C GLU A 529 -24.97 31.86 24.31
N GLN A 530 -25.62 30.88 24.94
CA GLN A 530 -25.84 30.88 26.38
C GLN A 530 -24.60 30.45 27.20
N GLN A 531 -23.99 29.37 26.81
CA GLN A 531 -22.93 28.72 27.60
C GLN A 531 -21.50 29.19 27.26
N ALA A 532 -21.29 29.71 26.06
CA ALA A 532 -20.01 30.15 25.57
C ALA A 532 -20.08 31.39 24.68
N PRO A 533 -20.57 32.54 25.20
CA PRO A 533 -20.71 33.76 24.44
C PRO A 533 -19.33 34.30 24.03
N GLY A 534 -19.22 34.79 22.79
CA GLY A 534 -18.00 35.40 22.25
C GLY A 534 -17.10 34.45 21.46
N LEU A 535 -17.51 33.19 21.24
CA LEU A 535 -16.80 32.30 20.33
C LEU A 535 -17.06 32.64 18.85
N ALA A 536 -16.06 32.53 18.01
CA ALA A 536 -16.24 32.65 16.57
C ALA A 536 -16.87 31.37 15.99
N HIS A 537 -17.93 31.56 15.23
CA HIS A 537 -18.72 30.48 14.61
C HIS A 537 -18.43 30.45 13.11
N PHE A 538 -18.10 29.27 12.57
CA PHE A 538 -17.80 29.05 11.16
C PHE A 538 -18.70 27.94 10.61
N TYR A 539 -19.56 28.30 9.67
CA TYR A 539 -20.57 27.40 9.12
C TYR A 539 -20.08 26.72 7.84
N GLN A 540 -20.53 25.48 7.65
CA GLN A 540 -20.33 24.78 6.41
C GLN A 540 -21.66 24.19 5.92
N TRP A 541 -22.00 24.52 4.68
CA TRP A 541 -23.12 23.95 3.95
C TRP A 541 -22.61 22.91 2.98
N GLN A 542 -23.39 21.86 2.74
CA GLN A 542 -23.07 20.79 1.83
C GLN A 542 -24.33 20.25 1.17
N ALA A 543 -24.27 20.03 -0.16
CA ALA A 543 -25.34 19.40 -0.93
C ALA A 543 -24.76 18.45 -2.00
N PRO A 544 -25.41 17.29 -2.28
CA PRO A 544 -25.05 16.46 -3.41
C PRO A 544 -25.49 17.14 -4.70
N PHE A 545 -24.63 17.10 -5.73
CA PHE A 545 -24.90 17.71 -7.02
C PHE A 545 -24.22 16.90 -8.13
N TYR A 546 -24.36 17.32 -9.38
CA TYR A 546 -23.68 16.69 -10.50
C TYR A 546 -22.82 17.71 -11.26
N ALA A 547 -21.65 17.30 -11.67
CA ALA A 547 -20.76 18.07 -12.54
C ALA A 547 -20.67 17.42 -13.90
N LYS A 548 -20.85 18.20 -14.96
CA LYS A 548 -20.72 17.75 -16.34
C LYS A 548 -19.43 18.30 -16.94
N GLY A 549 -18.50 17.39 -17.27
CA GLY A 549 -17.31 17.66 -18.05
C GLY A 549 -17.52 17.36 -19.53
N SER A 550 -16.43 17.22 -20.29
CA SER A 550 -16.43 17.02 -21.75
C SER A 550 -17.10 15.73 -22.26
N GLY A 551 -17.62 14.86 -21.40
CA GLY A 551 -18.29 13.61 -21.84
C GLY A 551 -19.09 12.88 -20.77
N ASN A 552 -18.75 13.05 -19.47
CA ASN A 552 -19.36 12.31 -18.39
C ASN A 552 -19.97 13.25 -17.34
N THR A 553 -21.11 12.82 -16.77
CA THR A 553 -21.73 13.46 -15.60
C THR A 553 -21.30 12.70 -14.35
N LEU A 554 -20.63 13.39 -13.43
CA LEU A 554 -20.15 12.82 -12.15
C LEU A 554 -20.95 13.38 -10.99
N GLU A 555 -21.24 12.53 -9.98
CA GLU A 555 -21.79 12.97 -8.71
C GLU A 555 -20.69 13.64 -7.89
N ILE A 556 -20.94 14.85 -7.42
CA ILE A 556 -20.02 15.68 -6.65
C ILE A 556 -20.67 16.19 -5.38
N ASN A 557 -19.87 16.70 -4.46
CA ASN A 557 -20.35 17.47 -3.33
C ASN A 557 -20.16 18.97 -3.60
N LEU A 558 -21.25 19.72 -3.59
CA LEU A 558 -21.16 21.19 -3.47
C LEU A 558 -20.94 21.54 -2.01
N ILE A 559 -20.00 22.42 -1.74
CA ILE A 559 -19.75 22.97 -0.41
C ILE A 559 -19.74 24.49 -0.47
N SER A 560 -20.23 25.10 0.60
CA SER A 560 -20.06 26.54 0.85
C SER A 560 -19.62 26.73 2.29
N ARG A 561 -18.90 27.82 2.55
CA ARG A 561 -18.41 28.22 3.87
C ARG A 561 -18.45 29.72 3.98
N ASP A 562 -18.36 30.23 5.21
CA ASP A 562 -18.15 31.64 5.45
C ASP A 562 -16.90 32.16 4.75
N ALA A 563 -16.91 33.41 4.29
CA ALA A 563 -15.83 34.02 3.55
C ALA A 563 -14.46 33.92 4.26
N ASP A 564 -14.44 34.16 5.58
CA ASP A 564 -13.25 34.02 6.42
C ASP A 564 -12.75 32.59 6.49
N SER A 565 -13.65 31.62 6.57
CA SER A 565 -13.33 30.21 6.56
C SER A 565 -12.75 29.77 5.22
N ILE A 566 -13.30 30.23 4.09
CA ILE A 566 -12.76 29.98 2.75
C ILE A 566 -11.33 30.49 2.66
N ALA A 567 -11.06 31.72 3.08
CA ALA A 567 -9.74 32.32 3.01
C ALA A 567 -8.68 31.57 3.86
N ARG A 568 -9.06 31.06 5.03
CA ARG A 568 -8.14 30.38 5.97
C ARG A 568 -7.92 28.91 5.69
N THR A 569 -8.92 28.19 5.18
CA THR A 569 -8.91 26.71 5.11
C THR A 569 -8.67 26.14 3.72
N THR A 570 -8.59 26.99 2.69
CA THR A 570 -8.45 26.54 1.30
C THR A 570 -6.99 26.63 0.85
N ALA A 571 -6.29 25.50 0.90
CA ALA A 571 -4.92 25.38 0.38
C ALA A 571 -4.97 25.21 -1.14
N LEU A 572 -4.64 26.26 -1.89
CA LEU A 572 -4.65 26.25 -3.34
C LEU A 572 -3.45 25.49 -3.93
N LYS A 573 -3.68 24.81 -5.05
CA LYS A 573 -2.62 24.13 -5.79
C LYS A 573 -1.72 25.14 -6.48
N THR A 574 -0.43 25.12 -6.11
CA THR A 574 0.61 25.97 -6.74
C THR A 574 1.00 25.39 -8.09
N PRO A 575 1.17 26.19 -9.14
CA PRO A 575 1.75 25.72 -10.41
C PRO A 575 3.13 25.10 -10.18
N ALA A 576 3.38 23.94 -10.77
CA ALA A 576 4.57 23.11 -10.54
C ALA A 576 5.94 23.76 -10.87
N GLN A 577 5.96 24.97 -11.41
CA GLN A 577 7.18 25.68 -11.77
C GLN A 577 7.96 26.27 -10.57
N VAL A 578 7.36 26.37 -9.40
CA VAL A 578 8.02 26.98 -8.21
C VAL A 578 8.85 25.97 -7.41
N THR A 579 8.64 24.69 -7.58
CA THR A 579 9.21 23.65 -6.68
C THR A 579 10.64 23.21 -7.04
N PHE A 580 11.16 23.56 -8.20
CA PHE A 580 12.51 23.13 -8.64
C PHE A 580 13.63 24.14 -8.35
N GLN A 581 13.34 25.34 -7.87
CA GLN A 581 14.30 26.44 -7.76
C GLN A 581 14.83 26.76 -6.35
N GLU A 582 14.50 25.97 -5.34
CA GLU A 582 14.94 26.24 -3.95
C GLU A 582 16.41 25.91 -3.63
N GLN A 583 17.25 25.55 -4.60
CA GLN A 583 18.65 25.17 -4.34
C GLN A 583 19.73 25.93 -5.14
N VAL A 584 19.44 27.08 -5.73
CA VAL A 584 20.46 27.82 -6.48
C VAL A 584 20.66 29.22 -5.90
N THR A 585 21.90 29.47 -5.51
CA THR A 585 22.68 30.73 -5.24
C THR A 585 21.96 32.00 -4.73
N PHE A 586 22.59 32.66 -3.80
CA PHE A 586 22.18 33.90 -3.07
C PHE A 586 21.65 35.08 -3.92
N GLN A 587 21.99 35.19 -5.19
CA GLN A 587 21.44 36.21 -6.11
C GLN A 587 20.06 35.84 -6.68
N GLU A 588 19.68 34.54 -6.72
CA GLU A 588 18.37 34.09 -7.17
C GLU A 588 17.30 34.14 -6.06
N GLN A 589 17.70 34.30 -4.79
CA GLN A 589 16.74 34.40 -3.67
C GLN A 589 15.91 35.70 -3.72
N VAL A 590 16.38 36.75 -4.36
CA VAL A 590 15.61 38.00 -4.50
C VAL A 590 14.57 37.87 -5.64
N ALA A 591 14.96 37.30 -6.76
CA ALA A 591 14.06 37.03 -7.87
C ALA A 591 12.99 35.97 -7.52
N SER A 592 13.34 34.98 -6.66
CA SER A 592 12.38 33.96 -6.18
C SER A 592 11.38 34.54 -5.17
N ARG A 593 11.73 35.58 -4.40
CA ARG A 593 10.79 36.23 -3.47
C ARG A 593 9.72 37.04 -4.23
N GLU A 594 10.08 37.75 -5.28
CA GLU A 594 9.11 38.50 -6.12
C GLU A 594 8.16 37.52 -6.88
N GLN A 595 8.67 36.41 -7.37
CA GLN A 595 7.86 35.37 -8.02
C GLN A 595 6.92 34.65 -7.01
N VAL A 596 7.38 34.38 -5.79
CA VAL A 596 6.54 33.80 -4.74
C VAL A 596 5.47 34.80 -4.28
N GLN A 597 5.80 36.05 -4.09
CA GLN A 597 4.83 37.10 -3.77
C GLN A 597 3.82 37.31 -4.91
N GLY A 598 4.26 37.31 -6.15
CA GLY A 598 3.38 37.39 -7.31
C GLY A 598 2.44 36.19 -7.44
N ALA A 599 2.90 34.99 -7.11
CA ALA A 599 2.07 33.79 -7.07
C ALA A 599 1.05 33.83 -5.91
N GLN A 600 1.46 34.27 -4.72
CA GLN A 600 0.56 34.45 -3.58
C GLN A 600 -0.53 35.49 -3.84
N ASN A 601 -0.18 36.61 -4.47
CA ASN A 601 -1.16 37.64 -4.84
C ASN A 601 -2.17 37.11 -5.87
N LYS A 602 -1.76 36.33 -6.88
CA LYS A 602 -2.67 35.68 -7.82
C LYS A 602 -3.57 34.67 -7.15
N GLN A 603 -3.07 33.91 -6.19
CA GLN A 603 -3.88 32.96 -5.42
C GLN A 603 -4.93 33.66 -4.55
N GLN A 604 -4.55 34.74 -3.85
CA GLN A 604 -5.50 35.56 -3.09
C GLN A 604 -6.55 36.18 -3.98
N GLN A 605 -6.18 36.66 -5.16
CA GLN A 605 -7.10 37.20 -6.13
C GLN A 605 -8.08 36.14 -6.65
N ALA A 606 -7.60 34.92 -6.96
CA ALA A 606 -8.43 33.82 -7.40
C ALA A 606 -9.44 33.41 -6.30
N LEU A 607 -9.02 33.42 -5.02
CA LEU A 607 -9.91 33.10 -3.89
C LEU A 607 -10.93 34.22 -3.66
N GLN A 608 -10.57 35.47 -3.85
CA GLN A 608 -11.51 36.61 -3.77
C GLN A 608 -12.60 36.53 -4.83
N THR A 609 -12.29 36.13 -6.08
CA THR A 609 -13.31 35.94 -7.12
C THR A 609 -14.27 34.80 -6.78
N VAL A 610 -13.82 33.73 -6.07
CA VAL A 610 -14.70 32.68 -5.55
C VAL A 610 -15.61 33.23 -4.46
N ILE A 611 -15.08 33.99 -3.49
CA ILE A 611 -15.87 34.57 -2.39
C ILE A 611 -16.92 35.54 -2.92
N GLN A 612 -16.61 36.26 -3.98
CA GLN A 612 -17.54 37.19 -4.64
C GLN A 612 -18.63 36.48 -5.49
N GLY A 613 -18.54 35.16 -5.66
CA GLY A 613 -19.50 34.39 -6.44
C GLY A 613 -19.33 34.46 -7.97
N GLN A 614 -18.22 35.00 -8.46
CA GLN A 614 -17.95 35.13 -9.90
C GLN A 614 -17.37 33.84 -10.51
N THR A 615 -16.69 33.04 -9.71
CA THR A 615 -15.97 31.83 -10.13
C THR A 615 -16.15 30.69 -9.12
N LEU A 616 -15.66 29.49 -9.52
CA LEU A 616 -15.65 28.29 -8.69
C LEU A 616 -14.23 27.94 -8.28
N ALA A 617 -14.08 27.31 -7.11
CA ALA A 617 -12.89 26.52 -6.81
C ALA A 617 -13.27 25.02 -6.79
N ILE A 618 -12.44 24.18 -7.40
CA ILE A 618 -12.67 22.74 -7.48
C ILE A 618 -11.59 21.96 -6.75
N SER A 619 -11.95 20.82 -6.19
CA SER A 619 -10.96 19.92 -5.58
C SER A 619 -10.05 19.30 -6.64
N GLU A 620 -8.81 19.01 -6.26
CA GLU A 620 -7.84 18.40 -7.16
C GLU A 620 -8.30 17.05 -7.74
N PRO A 621 -8.92 16.13 -6.97
CA PRO A 621 -9.47 14.89 -7.53
C PRO A 621 -10.49 15.14 -8.65
N LEU A 622 -11.37 16.12 -8.47
CA LEU A 622 -12.34 16.47 -9.50
C LEU A 622 -11.69 17.04 -10.76
N ALA A 623 -10.70 17.91 -10.58
CA ALA A 623 -9.92 18.49 -11.68
C ALA A 623 -9.24 17.40 -12.53
N LEU A 624 -8.65 16.40 -11.88
CA LEU A 624 -8.00 15.27 -12.54
C LEU A 624 -8.99 14.32 -13.22
N MET A 625 -10.13 14.04 -12.60
CA MET A 625 -11.15 13.14 -13.17
C MET A 625 -11.79 13.73 -14.44
N LEU A 626 -12.00 15.05 -14.48
CA LEU A 626 -12.62 15.74 -15.60
C LEU A 626 -11.61 16.37 -16.57
N GLY A 627 -10.30 16.35 -16.25
CA GLY A 627 -9.24 16.96 -17.06
C GLY A 627 -9.34 18.49 -17.13
N LEU A 628 -9.77 19.14 -16.03
CA LEU A 628 -10.02 20.58 -15.98
C LEU A 628 -8.84 21.35 -15.37
N ALA A 629 -8.62 22.54 -15.88
CA ALA A 629 -7.60 23.48 -15.41
C ALA A 629 -8.23 24.84 -14.99
N PRO A 630 -7.51 25.67 -14.21
CA PRO A 630 -7.95 27.04 -13.95
C PRO A 630 -8.13 27.81 -15.28
N GLY A 631 -9.27 28.46 -15.43
CA GLY A 631 -9.71 29.12 -16.66
C GLY A 631 -10.77 28.35 -17.44
N ASP A 632 -10.90 27.04 -17.24
CA ASP A 632 -11.95 26.24 -17.86
C ASP A 632 -13.31 26.51 -17.22
N LYS A 633 -14.39 26.11 -17.89
CA LYS A 633 -15.75 26.23 -17.40
C LYS A 633 -16.27 24.88 -16.94
N LEU A 634 -16.95 24.86 -15.79
CA LEU A 634 -17.63 23.69 -15.25
C LEU A 634 -19.14 23.91 -15.22
N SER A 635 -19.89 22.93 -15.72
CA SER A 635 -21.34 22.92 -15.66
C SER A 635 -21.82 22.12 -14.46
N LEU A 636 -22.55 22.78 -13.57
CA LEU A 636 -23.15 22.20 -12.37
C LEU A 636 -24.63 21.91 -12.63
N CYS A 637 -25.12 20.74 -12.27
CA CYS A 637 -26.44 20.25 -12.55
C CYS A 637 -27.10 19.69 -11.29
N PRO A 638 -28.38 20.01 -11.03
CA PRO A 638 -29.12 19.48 -9.88
C PRO A 638 -29.49 17.99 -10.09
N ASP A 639 -29.57 17.55 -11.32
CA ASP A 639 -29.94 16.19 -11.71
C ASP A 639 -28.88 15.55 -12.62
N LYS A 640 -28.91 14.21 -12.73
CA LYS A 640 -28.00 13.45 -13.57
C LYS A 640 -28.18 13.72 -15.06
N GLU A 641 -29.40 14.13 -15.47
CA GLU A 641 -29.73 14.42 -16.88
C GLU A 641 -29.25 15.82 -17.31
N CYS A 642 -28.90 16.67 -16.34
CA CYS A 642 -28.33 18.01 -16.56
C CYS A 642 -29.21 18.91 -17.44
N LYS A 643 -30.50 19.00 -17.13
CA LYS A 643 -31.50 19.77 -17.90
C LYS A 643 -31.32 21.28 -17.77
N THR A 644 -30.86 21.74 -16.61
CA THR A 644 -30.61 23.15 -16.30
C THR A 644 -29.20 23.34 -15.77
N PRO A 645 -28.17 23.40 -16.65
CA PRO A 645 -26.78 23.55 -16.21
C PRO A 645 -26.48 25.00 -15.80
N LEU A 646 -25.88 25.19 -14.64
CA LEU A 646 -25.20 26.43 -14.28
C LEU A 646 -23.73 26.30 -14.67
N THR A 647 -23.26 27.12 -15.59
CA THR A 647 -21.86 27.06 -16.08
C THR A 647 -21.08 28.25 -15.56
N LEU A 648 -20.04 27.98 -14.77
CA LEU A 648 -19.18 28.99 -14.19
C LEU A 648 -17.70 28.68 -14.47
N PRO A 649 -16.85 29.72 -14.56
CA PRO A 649 -15.42 29.55 -14.75
C PRO A 649 -14.76 29.08 -13.46
N ILE A 650 -13.70 28.25 -13.60
CA ILE A 650 -12.86 27.77 -12.52
C ILE A 650 -11.71 28.75 -12.32
N SER A 651 -11.58 29.36 -11.13
CA SER A 651 -10.45 30.22 -10.81
C SER A 651 -9.32 29.51 -10.11
N ALA A 652 -9.63 28.47 -9.35
CA ALA A 652 -8.65 27.80 -8.52
C ALA A 652 -8.92 26.30 -8.35
N ILE A 653 -7.85 25.55 -8.16
CA ILE A 653 -7.87 24.15 -7.74
C ILE A 653 -7.28 24.08 -6.32
N TYR A 654 -7.95 23.39 -5.39
CA TYR A 654 -7.48 23.23 -4.03
C TYR A 654 -7.22 21.78 -3.67
N TYR A 655 -6.32 21.56 -2.71
CA TYR A 655 -6.00 20.24 -2.21
C TYR A 655 -7.10 19.71 -1.30
N ASP A 656 -7.59 18.51 -1.60
CA ASP A 656 -8.57 17.80 -0.78
C ASP A 656 -8.18 16.32 -0.67
N TYR A 657 -7.55 15.97 0.44
CA TYR A 657 -7.07 14.61 0.71
C TYR A 657 -8.13 13.84 1.50
N GLY A 658 -8.64 12.76 0.93
CA GLY A 658 -9.60 11.87 1.57
C GLY A 658 -11.02 11.90 1.01
N ASN A 659 -11.33 12.73 0.01
CA ASN A 659 -12.65 12.76 -0.63
C ASN A 659 -12.56 12.25 -2.10
N PRO A 660 -12.99 11.00 -2.37
CA PRO A 660 -12.90 10.44 -3.71
C PRO A 660 -13.97 10.95 -4.68
N LYS A 661 -15.08 11.54 -4.16
CA LYS A 661 -16.19 12.00 -5.01
C LYS A 661 -15.94 13.35 -5.71
N GLY A 662 -14.95 14.09 -5.27
CA GLY A 662 -14.71 15.45 -5.70
C GLY A 662 -15.65 16.46 -5.06
N GLU A 663 -15.12 17.65 -4.82
CA GLU A 663 -15.84 18.79 -4.23
C GLU A 663 -15.76 20.02 -5.12
N VAL A 664 -16.81 20.84 -5.07
CA VAL A 664 -16.83 22.18 -5.65
C VAL A 664 -17.17 23.17 -4.57
N LEU A 665 -16.30 24.16 -4.36
CA LEU A 665 -16.48 25.24 -3.41
C LEU A 665 -17.14 26.44 -4.07
N LEU A 666 -18.27 26.86 -3.51
CA LEU A 666 -19.09 28.00 -3.94
C LEU A 666 -19.10 29.12 -2.92
N ALA A 667 -19.33 30.35 -3.39
CA ALA A 667 -19.73 31.45 -2.51
C ALA A 667 -21.10 31.21 -1.89
N GLN A 668 -21.34 31.78 -0.70
CA GLN A 668 -22.62 31.71 -0.04
C GLN A 668 -23.73 32.44 -0.84
N SER A 669 -23.40 33.49 -1.58
CA SER A 669 -24.33 34.18 -2.49
C SER A 669 -24.88 33.25 -3.57
N LEU A 670 -24.03 32.49 -4.25
CA LEU A 670 -24.42 31.49 -5.25
C LEU A 670 -25.21 30.33 -4.63
N TRP A 671 -24.89 29.95 -3.40
CA TRP A 671 -25.61 28.92 -2.65
C TRP A 671 -27.08 29.29 -2.45
N GLN A 672 -27.33 30.56 -2.08
CA GLN A 672 -28.68 31.11 -1.91
C GLN A 672 -29.42 31.24 -3.24
N GLU A 673 -28.75 31.71 -4.30
CA GLU A 673 -29.34 31.86 -5.64
C GLU A 673 -29.79 30.49 -6.21
N LEU A 674 -29.05 29.44 -5.97
CA LEU A 674 -29.37 28.06 -6.35
C LEU A 674 -30.48 27.44 -5.48
N LYS A 675 -31.00 28.16 -4.48
CA LYS A 675 -32.01 27.67 -3.52
C LYS A 675 -31.63 26.34 -2.87
N LEU A 676 -30.36 26.18 -2.55
CA LEU A 676 -29.83 25.00 -1.87
C LEU A 676 -30.21 25.04 -0.37
N PRO A 677 -30.09 23.90 0.37
CA PRO A 677 -30.48 23.83 1.77
C PRO A 677 -29.86 24.96 2.60
N THR A 678 -30.70 25.69 3.34
CA THR A 678 -30.30 26.85 4.16
C THR A 678 -29.64 26.44 5.46
N GLU A 679 -29.95 25.24 5.99
CA GLU A 679 -29.38 24.73 7.22
C GLU A 679 -27.94 24.26 6.99
N ALA A 680 -27.00 24.74 7.83
CA ALA A 680 -25.60 24.29 7.78
C ALA A 680 -25.47 22.84 8.27
N VAL A 681 -24.59 22.10 7.67
CA VAL A 681 -24.35 20.68 8.03
C VAL A 681 -23.36 20.54 9.20
N SER A 682 -22.48 21.51 9.36
CA SER A 682 -21.53 21.55 10.47
C SER A 682 -21.20 22.97 10.89
N LEU A 683 -20.87 23.10 12.16
CA LEU A 683 -20.41 24.33 12.80
C LEU A 683 -19.02 24.06 13.37
N ALA A 684 -18.09 24.95 13.08
CA ALA A 684 -16.77 24.96 13.69
C ALA A 684 -16.67 26.15 14.65
N VAL A 685 -16.08 25.96 15.83
CA VAL A 685 -16.03 26.96 16.89
C VAL A 685 -14.57 27.24 17.24
N SER A 686 -14.19 28.52 17.29
CA SER A 686 -12.85 28.99 17.62
C SER A 686 -12.89 30.14 18.64
N GLY A 687 -11.79 30.36 19.37
CA GLY A 687 -11.67 31.41 20.38
C GLY A 687 -11.85 30.91 21.81
N ILE A 688 -11.78 29.60 22.03
CA ILE A 688 -11.79 29.03 23.37
C ILE A 688 -10.49 29.43 24.08
N ALA A 689 -10.61 30.16 25.17
CA ALA A 689 -9.51 30.78 25.90
C ALA A 689 -8.35 29.83 26.21
N THR A 690 -7.13 30.24 25.86
CA THR A 690 -5.91 29.54 26.24
C THR A 690 -5.67 29.61 27.76
N SER A 691 -4.81 28.74 28.28
CA SER A 691 -4.57 28.59 29.73
C SER A 691 -4.16 29.88 30.46
N ALA A 692 -3.67 30.88 29.74
CA ALA A 692 -3.26 32.17 30.31
C ALA A 692 -4.47 33.14 30.55
N GLU A 693 -5.59 32.99 29.84
CA GLU A 693 -6.77 33.84 29.93
C GLU A 693 -7.81 33.29 30.93
N ARG A 694 -7.62 32.07 31.39
CA ARG A 694 -8.50 31.35 32.35
C ARG A 694 -8.68 32.03 33.72
N ALA A 695 -7.86 33.01 34.03
CA ALA A 695 -7.88 33.69 35.34
C ALA A 695 -8.98 34.76 35.51
N LYS A 696 -9.79 35.06 34.48
CA LYS A 696 -10.78 36.16 34.50
C LYS A 696 -12.25 35.74 34.45
N GLY A 697 -12.57 34.47 34.72
CA GLY A 697 -13.91 33.98 35.10
C GLY A 697 -15.08 34.44 34.21
N ALA A 698 -15.35 33.73 33.14
CA ALA A 698 -16.72 33.66 32.57
C ALA A 698 -16.79 32.48 31.59
N GLY A 699 -17.75 31.58 31.80
CA GLY A 699 -18.13 30.54 30.84
C GLY A 699 -17.30 29.26 30.82
N LEU A 700 -17.74 28.32 30.01
CA LEU A 700 -17.01 27.06 29.74
C LEU A 700 -15.65 27.33 29.06
N THR A 701 -14.58 27.35 29.85
CA THR A 701 -13.26 27.85 29.50
C THR A 701 -12.33 26.78 28.90
N SER A 702 -12.75 25.55 28.72
CA SER A 702 -11.95 24.50 28.11
C SER A 702 -12.71 23.71 27.06
N ILE A 703 -12.01 23.32 26.01
CA ILE A 703 -12.52 22.48 24.90
C ILE A 703 -13.20 21.22 25.46
N ALA A 704 -12.56 20.57 26.44
CA ALA A 704 -13.07 19.35 27.05
C ALA A 704 -14.32 19.58 27.93
N ALA A 705 -14.50 20.78 28.48
CA ALA A 705 -15.72 21.14 29.22
C ALA A 705 -16.87 21.40 28.24
N LEU A 706 -16.62 22.13 27.16
CA LEU A 706 -17.61 22.37 26.13
C LEU A 706 -18.01 21.07 25.39
N GLU A 707 -17.07 20.18 25.06
CA GLU A 707 -17.36 18.87 24.50
C GLU A 707 -18.26 18.04 25.42
N ARG A 708 -17.98 18.01 26.72
CA ARG A 708 -18.82 17.32 27.71
C ARG A 708 -20.22 17.93 27.83
N ALA A 709 -20.31 19.23 27.85
CA ALA A 709 -21.60 19.92 27.96
C ALA A 709 -22.49 19.67 26.72
N LEU A 710 -21.88 19.70 25.51
CA LEU A 710 -22.59 19.38 24.28
C LEU A 710 -23.10 17.93 24.25
N ILE A 711 -22.37 17.01 24.81
CA ILE A 711 -22.77 15.60 24.87
C ILE A 711 -23.82 15.38 25.95
N GLN A 712 -23.66 15.98 27.17
CA GLN A 712 -24.50 15.70 28.30
C GLN A 712 -25.81 16.53 28.33
N GLU A 713 -25.74 17.81 27.95
CA GLU A 713 -26.87 18.73 28.03
C GLU A 713 -27.65 18.79 26.72
N LEU A 714 -26.95 18.80 25.57
CA LEU A 714 -27.60 18.83 24.25
C LEU A 714 -27.89 17.43 23.69
N GLY A 715 -27.40 16.36 24.33
CA GLY A 715 -27.60 14.97 23.91
C GLY A 715 -26.95 14.60 22.62
N LEU A 716 -25.89 15.33 22.21
CA LEU A 716 -25.11 14.99 21.00
C LEU A 716 -24.29 13.75 21.25
N SER A 717 -24.18 12.89 20.22
CA SER A 717 -23.30 11.73 20.24
C SER A 717 -21.84 12.18 20.23
N PRO A 718 -20.92 11.48 20.93
CA PRO A 718 -19.48 11.74 20.84
C PRO A 718 -18.91 11.71 19.41
N VAL A 719 -19.62 11.04 18.48
CA VAL A 719 -19.28 10.99 17.04
C VAL A 719 -19.73 12.27 16.29
N GLN A 720 -20.46 13.16 16.94
CA GLN A 720 -20.92 14.41 16.35
C GLN A 720 -20.09 15.62 16.79
N VAL A 721 -19.24 15.44 17.80
CA VAL A 721 -18.42 16.50 18.40
C VAL A 721 -16.94 16.10 18.33
N TYR A 722 -16.16 16.84 17.59
CA TYR A 722 -14.74 16.53 17.37
C TYR A 722 -13.86 17.72 17.74
N SER A 723 -12.91 17.53 18.65
CA SER A 723 -11.84 18.51 18.83
C SER A 723 -10.80 18.41 17.71
N GLN A 724 -10.17 19.53 17.35
CA GLN A 724 -9.10 19.61 16.38
C GLN A 724 -8.01 18.58 16.66
N GLN A 725 -7.58 18.50 17.91
CA GLN A 725 -6.52 17.59 18.34
C GLN A 725 -6.92 16.13 18.14
N LYS A 726 -8.16 15.77 18.48
CA LYS A 726 -8.68 14.40 18.31
C LYS A 726 -8.70 13.98 16.83
N ILE A 727 -9.17 14.87 15.93
CA ILE A 727 -9.15 14.60 14.48
C ILE A 727 -7.73 14.41 13.99
N ARG A 728 -6.81 15.30 14.41
CA ARG A 728 -5.40 15.26 14.01
C ARG A 728 -4.71 13.99 14.50
N ASP A 729 -4.84 13.68 15.79
CA ASP A 729 -4.20 12.52 16.41
C ASP A 729 -4.72 11.23 15.79
N GLU A 730 -6.03 11.15 15.53
CA GLU A 730 -6.64 9.99 14.89
C GLU A 730 -6.16 9.82 13.43
N ALA A 731 -6.16 10.89 12.65
CA ALA A 731 -5.68 10.87 11.27
C ALA A 731 -4.20 10.44 11.20
N ILE A 732 -3.34 10.98 12.08
CA ILE A 732 -1.91 10.61 12.15
C ILE A 732 -1.75 9.17 12.67
N ARG A 733 -2.54 8.74 13.64
CA ARG A 733 -2.51 7.36 14.15
C ARG A 733 -2.86 6.36 13.06
N VAL A 734 -3.92 6.62 12.33
CA VAL A 734 -4.35 5.81 11.20
C VAL A 734 -3.28 5.76 10.11
N PHE A 735 -2.72 6.91 9.75
CA PHE A 735 -1.61 7.00 8.80
C PHE A 735 -0.42 6.13 9.24
N ASN A 736 0.06 6.31 10.47
CA ASN A 736 1.20 5.56 10.99
C ASN A 736 0.95 4.05 11.01
N LYS A 737 -0.26 3.61 11.38
CA LYS A 737 -0.63 2.20 11.34
C LYS A 737 -0.64 1.65 9.92
N THR A 738 -1.24 2.38 8.98
CA THR A 738 -1.30 1.97 7.56
C THR A 738 0.10 1.77 6.98
N PHE A 739 1.02 2.68 7.26
CA PHE A 739 2.38 2.60 6.73
C PHE A 739 3.36 1.77 7.56
N SER A 740 2.96 1.27 8.74
CA SER A 740 3.78 0.36 9.56
C SER A 740 4.11 -0.95 8.82
N ILE A 741 3.19 -1.48 8.03
CA ILE A 741 3.38 -2.66 7.18
C ILE A 741 4.52 -2.43 6.18
N THR A 742 4.55 -1.26 5.59
CA THR A 742 5.61 -0.84 4.65
C THR A 742 6.98 -0.88 5.30
N LEU A 743 7.10 -0.41 6.54
CA LEU A 743 8.34 -0.43 7.30
C LEU A 743 8.83 -1.86 7.56
N VAL A 744 7.91 -2.77 7.90
CA VAL A 744 8.22 -4.20 8.09
C VAL A 744 8.71 -4.84 6.79
N LEU A 745 8.01 -4.60 5.67
CA LEU A 745 8.39 -5.13 4.35
C LEU A 745 9.74 -4.57 3.88
N ASN A 746 10.01 -3.30 4.12
CA ASN A 746 11.30 -2.67 3.82
C ASN A 746 12.43 -3.34 4.62
N THR A 747 12.22 -3.59 5.90
CA THR A 747 13.20 -4.25 6.76
C THR A 747 13.46 -5.69 6.31
N LEU A 748 12.40 -6.42 5.96
CA LEU A 748 12.52 -7.79 5.42
C LEU A 748 13.28 -7.81 4.10
N THR A 749 13.00 -6.88 3.19
CA THR A 749 13.69 -6.78 1.89
C THR A 749 15.19 -6.52 2.07
N LEU A 750 15.54 -5.64 3.03
CA LEU A 750 16.94 -5.37 3.37
C LEU A 750 17.63 -6.58 3.99
N LEU A 751 16.94 -7.30 4.87
CA LEU A 751 17.46 -8.53 5.47
C LEU A 751 17.70 -9.60 4.40
N VAL A 752 16.80 -9.76 3.44
CA VAL A 752 16.96 -10.65 2.29
C VAL A 752 18.20 -10.27 1.46
N ALA A 753 18.39 -8.98 1.18
CA ALA A 753 19.59 -8.49 0.48
C ALA A 753 20.87 -8.75 1.28
N ALA A 754 20.87 -8.59 2.60
CA ALA A 754 22.01 -8.90 3.47
C ALA A 754 22.36 -10.40 3.46
N VAL A 755 21.34 -11.29 3.46
CA VAL A 755 21.54 -12.73 3.29
C VAL A 755 22.15 -13.06 1.93
N GLY A 756 21.70 -12.36 0.88
CA GLY A 756 22.30 -12.49 -0.45
C GLY A 756 23.77 -12.09 -0.49
N LEU A 757 24.11 -10.98 0.17
CA LEU A 757 25.50 -10.53 0.31
C LEU A 757 26.33 -11.52 1.14
N PHE A 758 25.81 -12.00 2.27
CA PHE A 758 26.46 -13.06 3.08
C PHE A 758 26.81 -14.28 2.21
N SER A 759 25.85 -14.75 1.45
CA SER A 759 26.02 -15.87 0.53
C SER A 759 27.12 -15.62 -0.51
N ALA A 760 27.10 -14.44 -1.13
CA ALA A 760 28.09 -14.04 -2.13
C ALA A 760 29.50 -13.90 -1.55
N VAL A 761 29.62 -13.30 -0.36
CA VAL A 761 30.92 -13.15 0.34
C VAL A 761 31.46 -14.52 0.77
N LEU A 762 30.61 -15.39 1.31
CA LEU A 762 31.01 -16.76 1.66
C LEU A 762 31.57 -17.53 0.46
N MET A 763 30.93 -17.38 -0.70
CA MET A 763 31.36 -17.98 -1.95
C MET A 763 32.68 -17.38 -2.48
N LEU A 764 32.77 -16.05 -2.43
CA LEU A 764 33.97 -15.32 -2.84
C LEU A 764 35.19 -15.72 -2.01
N THR A 765 35.01 -15.78 -0.69
CA THR A 765 36.07 -16.17 0.24
C THR A 765 36.57 -17.59 -0.03
N GLN A 766 35.69 -18.51 -0.39
CA GLN A 766 36.07 -19.88 -0.78
C GLN A 766 36.83 -19.91 -2.09
N SER A 767 36.47 -19.07 -3.08
CA SER A 767 37.16 -19.04 -4.39
C SER A 767 38.57 -18.41 -4.34
N ARG A 768 38.83 -17.56 -3.33
CA ARG A 768 40.13 -16.86 -3.17
C ARG A 768 41.02 -17.44 -2.09
N GLN A 769 40.78 -18.67 -1.63
CA GLN A 769 41.54 -19.29 -0.54
C GLN A 769 43.04 -19.32 -0.82
N ALA A 770 43.45 -19.69 -2.03
CA ALA A 770 44.88 -19.77 -2.43
C ALA A 770 45.52 -18.39 -2.46
N SER A 771 44.90 -17.38 -3.07
CA SER A 771 45.43 -16.01 -3.10
C SER A 771 45.60 -15.41 -1.70
N LEU A 772 44.65 -15.68 -0.80
CA LEU A 772 44.71 -15.22 0.60
C LEU A 772 45.79 -16.00 1.40
N ALA A 773 45.99 -17.28 1.13
CA ALA A 773 47.06 -18.06 1.72
C ALA A 773 48.44 -17.56 1.27
N MET A 774 48.58 -17.20 -0.01
CA MET A 774 49.79 -16.58 -0.55
C MET A 774 50.11 -15.25 0.14
N LEU A 775 49.15 -14.36 0.34
CA LEU A 775 49.36 -13.12 1.10
C LEU A 775 49.82 -13.37 2.55
N ARG A 776 49.31 -14.43 3.16
CA ARG A 776 49.76 -14.84 4.51
C ARG A 776 51.17 -15.41 4.51
N SER A 777 51.56 -16.14 3.48
CA SER A 777 52.94 -16.66 3.34
C SER A 777 53.95 -15.52 3.14
N LEU A 778 53.51 -14.39 2.56
CA LEU A 778 54.31 -13.17 2.42
C LEU A 778 54.39 -12.32 3.71
N GLY A 779 53.86 -12.83 4.84
CA GLY A 779 54.02 -12.21 6.14
C GLY A 779 52.83 -11.34 6.61
N LEU A 780 51.71 -11.30 5.90
CA LEU A 780 50.51 -10.61 6.42
C LEU A 780 49.91 -11.36 7.62
N THR A 781 49.75 -10.66 8.73
CA THR A 781 49.08 -11.20 9.91
C THR A 781 47.60 -11.39 9.68
N ARG A 782 46.99 -12.35 10.40
CA ARG A 782 45.53 -12.64 10.27
C ARG A 782 44.66 -11.39 10.47
N GLY A 783 45.02 -10.55 11.45
CA GLY A 783 44.25 -9.30 11.75
C GLY A 783 44.35 -8.31 10.60
N ARG A 784 45.53 -8.06 10.04
CA ARG A 784 45.69 -7.15 8.90
C ARG A 784 45.01 -7.67 7.63
N LEU A 785 44.99 -8.96 7.40
CA LEU A 785 44.26 -9.58 6.28
C LEU A 785 42.73 -9.39 6.47
N LEU A 786 42.24 -9.66 7.67
CA LEU A 786 40.82 -9.48 7.98
C LEU A 786 40.40 -8.01 7.84
N SER A 787 41.19 -7.08 8.37
CA SER A 787 40.88 -5.64 8.26
C SER A 787 40.92 -5.16 6.80
N MET A 788 41.84 -5.65 5.98
CA MET A 788 41.92 -5.33 4.56
C MET A 788 40.67 -5.83 3.81
N LEU A 789 40.26 -7.08 4.03
CA LEU A 789 39.08 -7.66 3.40
C LEU A 789 37.80 -6.96 3.87
N LEU A 790 37.70 -6.65 5.14
CA LEU A 790 36.55 -5.88 5.69
C LEU A 790 36.48 -4.49 5.05
N LEU A 791 37.61 -3.80 4.94
CA LEU A 791 37.68 -2.47 4.34
C LEU A 791 37.26 -2.51 2.85
N GLN A 792 37.72 -3.53 2.10
CA GLN A 792 37.34 -3.71 0.71
C GLN A 792 35.83 -3.93 0.55
N MET A 793 35.23 -4.80 1.37
CA MET A 793 33.78 -5.05 1.35
C MET A 793 32.99 -3.83 1.77
N LEU A 794 33.41 -3.16 2.83
CA LEU A 794 32.79 -1.92 3.32
C LEU A 794 32.82 -0.83 2.24
N LEU A 795 33.94 -0.69 1.53
CA LEU A 795 34.08 0.28 0.43
C LEU A 795 33.07 0.01 -0.69
N VAL A 796 32.94 -1.25 -1.12
CA VAL A 796 31.99 -1.62 -2.18
C VAL A 796 30.55 -1.38 -1.73
N VAL A 797 30.20 -1.74 -0.48
CA VAL A 797 28.87 -1.50 0.08
C VAL A 797 28.60 0.00 0.21
N LEU A 798 29.56 0.79 0.70
CA LEU A 798 29.41 2.24 0.84
C LEU A 798 29.20 2.91 -0.53
N LEU A 799 29.97 2.53 -1.54
CA LEU A 799 29.77 3.03 -2.92
C LEU A 799 28.40 2.63 -3.48
N THR A 800 27.95 1.41 -3.17
CA THR A 800 26.62 0.95 -3.56
C THR A 800 25.51 1.78 -2.87
N CYS A 801 25.67 2.07 -1.57
CA CYS A 801 24.74 2.96 -0.84
C CYS A 801 24.73 4.37 -1.43
N LEU A 802 25.92 4.92 -1.78
CA LEU A 802 26.03 6.24 -2.39
C LEU A 802 25.30 6.32 -3.75
N LEU A 803 25.44 5.26 -4.56
CA LEU A 803 24.70 5.16 -5.84
C LEU A 803 23.21 4.90 -5.66
N ALA A 804 22.82 4.26 -4.56
CA ALA A 804 21.41 3.99 -4.26
C ALA A 804 20.62 5.28 -3.96
N LEU A 805 21.26 6.31 -3.39
CA LEU A 805 20.59 7.57 -3.04
C LEU A 805 19.96 8.26 -4.26
N PRO A 806 20.69 8.64 -5.32
CA PRO A 806 20.08 9.29 -6.48
C PRO A 806 19.14 8.35 -7.25
N MET A 807 19.46 7.08 -7.35
CA MET A 807 18.62 6.11 -8.07
C MET A 807 17.32 5.80 -7.33
N GLY A 808 17.38 5.68 -6.01
CA GLY A 808 16.21 5.53 -5.15
C GLY A 808 15.32 6.79 -5.15
N ALA A 809 15.94 7.97 -5.21
CA ALA A 809 15.22 9.24 -5.33
C ALA A 809 14.45 9.35 -6.67
N ILE A 810 15.07 8.94 -7.78
CA ILE A 810 14.41 8.89 -9.09
C ILE A 810 13.22 7.92 -9.06
N LEU A 811 13.39 6.75 -8.44
CA LEU A 811 12.32 5.77 -8.26
C LEU A 811 11.19 6.35 -7.37
N GLY A 812 11.54 7.04 -6.28
CA GLY A 812 10.60 7.75 -5.41
C GLY A 812 9.83 8.86 -6.13
N TYR A 813 10.52 9.63 -6.96
CA TYR A 813 9.90 10.66 -7.81
C TYR A 813 8.84 10.05 -8.76
N LEU A 814 9.17 8.96 -9.45
CA LEU A 814 8.24 8.27 -10.34
C LEU A 814 7.03 7.71 -9.54
N LEU A 815 7.29 7.16 -8.36
CA LEU A 815 6.26 6.61 -7.48
C LEU A 815 5.27 7.71 -7.04
N ILE A 816 5.77 8.86 -6.62
CA ILE A 816 4.94 9.99 -6.15
C ILE A 816 4.18 10.63 -7.32
N HIS A 817 4.89 11.07 -8.38
CA HIS A 817 4.31 11.91 -9.42
C HIS A 817 3.54 11.16 -10.51
N LYS A 818 3.69 9.83 -10.61
CA LYS A 818 2.95 9.03 -11.59
C LYS A 818 2.03 8.01 -10.91
N VAL A 819 2.60 7.10 -10.12
CA VAL A 819 1.83 5.98 -9.55
C VAL A 819 0.84 6.50 -8.51
N THR A 820 1.29 7.30 -7.55
CA THR A 820 0.42 7.82 -6.48
C THR A 820 -0.61 8.81 -7.01
N LEU A 821 -0.20 9.72 -7.90
CA LEU A 821 -1.12 10.67 -8.51
C LEU A 821 -2.26 9.98 -9.26
N GLN A 822 -1.95 8.95 -10.06
CA GLN A 822 -2.96 8.22 -10.83
C GLN A 822 -3.80 7.26 -9.96
N ALA A 823 -3.25 6.80 -8.83
CA ALA A 823 -3.94 5.89 -7.93
C ALA A 823 -4.88 6.61 -6.95
N PHE A 824 -4.45 7.75 -6.40
CA PHE A 824 -5.20 8.51 -5.39
C PHE A 824 -5.86 9.79 -5.94
N GLY A 825 -5.42 10.28 -7.11
CA GLY A 825 -5.84 11.58 -7.61
C GLY A 825 -5.31 12.75 -6.78
N TRP A 826 -4.19 12.57 -6.07
CA TRP A 826 -3.60 13.58 -5.19
C TRP A 826 -2.16 13.89 -5.60
N THR A 827 -1.84 15.16 -5.65
CA THR A 827 -0.44 15.60 -5.80
C THR A 827 0.20 15.68 -4.42
N ILE A 828 1.30 14.97 -4.25
CA ILE A 828 2.12 15.01 -3.04
C ILE A 828 3.42 15.73 -3.39
N ALA A 829 3.76 16.78 -2.63
CA ALA A 829 5.04 17.46 -2.80
C ALA A 829 6.18 16.55 -2.32
N MET A 830 7.09 16.17 -3.23
CA MET A 830 8.26 15.37 -2.88
C MET A 830 9.14 16.13 -1.91
N GLN A 831 9.43 15.55 -0.78
CA GLN A 831 10.32 16.12 0.22
C GLN A 831 11.50 15.20 0.50
N TRP A 832 12.68 15.82 0.65
CA TRP A 832 13.90 15.12 0.98
C TRP A 832 14.00 14.94 2.49
N ASP A 833 14.03 13.69 2.95
CA ASP A 833 14.26 13.34 4.35
C ASP A 833 15.65 12.73 4.53
N TRP A 834 16.65 13.59 4.63
CA TRP A 834 18.06 13.19 4.80
C TRP A 834 18.28 12.31 6.03
N LEU A 835 17.48 12.52 7.09
CA LEU A 835 17.58 11.72 8.32
C LEU A 835 17.07 10.28 8.07
N ALA A 836 15.96 10.13 7.37
CA ALA A 836 15.45 8.80 6.99
C ALA A 836 16.42 8.08 6.06
N TYR A 837 16.97 8.77 5.06
CA TYR A 837 17.98 8.17 4.17
C TYR A 837 19.24 7.76 4.93
N GLY A 838 19.71 8.61 5.87
CA GLY A 838 20.83 8.28 6.74
C GLY A 838 20.59 7.04 7.58
N ARG A 839 19.38 6.88 8.14
CA ARG A 839 18.98 5.68 8.89
C ARG A 839 18.99 4.44 8.02
N VAL A 840 18.46 4.51 6.80
CA VAL A 840 18.46 3.38 5.85
C VAL A 840 19.89 2.98 5.49
N VAL A 841 20.75 3.93 5.17
CA VAL A 841 22.16 3.68 4.85
C VAL A 841 22.89 3.07 6.06
N LEU A 842 22.70 3.62 7.26
CA LEU A 842 23.32 3.12 8.49
C LEU A 842 22.88 1.68 8.80
N LEU A 843 21.57 1.41 8.74
CA LEU A 843 21.01 0.08 8.96
C LEU A 843 21.56 -0.93 7.92
N SER A 844 21.64 -0.51 6.66
CA SER A 844 22.18 -1.32 5.58
C SER A 844 23.67 -1.63 5.78
N LEU A 845 24.47 -0.65 6.16
CA LEU A 845 25.88 -0.85 6.50
C LEU A 845 26.04 -1.83 7.66
N LEU A 846 25.23 -1.68 8.69
CA LEU A 846 25.26 -2.57 9.87
C LEU A 846 24.90 -4.01 9.50
N CYS A 847 23.81 -4.21 8.75
CA CYS A 847 23.42 -5.52 8.24
C CYS A 847 24.51 -6.14 7.34
N CYS A 848 25.11 -5.34 6.45
CA CYS A 848 26.17 -5.79 5.57
C CYS A 848 27.46 -6.13 6.33
N ILE A 849 27.84 -5.35 7.34
CA ILE A 849 29.00 -5.64 8.20
C ILE A 849 28.79 -6.99 8.89
N LEU A 850 27.63 -7.23 9.49
CA LEU A 850 27.28 -8.49 10.14
C LEU A 850 27.32 -9.66 9.14
N ALA A 851 26.79 -9.47 7.94
CA ALA A 851 26.79 -10.47 6.87
C ALA A 851 28.21 -10.80 6.38
N VAL A 852 29.14 -9.86 6.43
CA VAL A 852 30.52 -10.02 5.90
C VAL A 852 31.48 -10.55 6.97
N ILE A 853 31.35 -10.13 8.23
CA ILE A 853 32.27 -10.51 9.30
C ILE A 853 32.32 -12.03 9.48
N VAL A 854 31.19 -12.70 9.49
CA VAL A 854 31.10 -14.14 9.81
C VAL A 854 31.85 -15.00 8.79
N PRO A 855 31.63 -14.87 7.45
CA PRO A 855 32.38 -15.61 6.47
C PRO A 855 33.88 -15.33 6.51
N LEU A 856 34.30 -14.08 6.67
CA LEU A 856 35.68 -13.68 6.73
C LEU A 856 36.40 -14.22 7.97
N TYR A 857 35.73 -14.18 9.12
CA TYR A 857 36.28 -14.75 10.37
C TYR A 857 36.48 -16.26 10.28
N TRP A 858 35.51 -16.99 9.75
CA TRP A 858 35.64 -18.44 9.55
C TRP A 858 36.79 -18.78 8.61
N GLN A 859 36.99 -17.98 7.58
CA GLN A 859 38.07 -18.17 6.63
C GLN A 859 39.44 -17.85 7.20
N SER A 860 39.59 -16.82 8.02
CA SER A 860 40.85 -16.42 8.64
C SER A 860 41.42 -17.50 9.55
N ARG A 861 40.54 -18.38 10.11
CA ARG A 861 40.94 -19.50 10.99
C ARG A 861 41.42 -20.77 10.28
N ARG A 862 41.24 -20.90 8.95
CA ARG A 862 41.65 -22.07 8.21
C ARG A 862 43.20 -22.19 8.15
N SER A 863 43.72 -23.45 8.13
CA SER A 863 45.16 -23.71 8.10
C SER A 863 45.75 -23.30 6.75
N LEU A 864 46.97 -22.82 6.74
CA LEU A 864 47.69 -22.34 5.57
C LEU A 864 47.97 -23.50 4.59
N VAL A 865 48.34 -24.65 5.13
CA VAL A 865 48.69 -25.86 4.35
C VAL A 865 47.49 -26.37 3.56
N SER A 866 46.35 -26.52 4.23
CA SER A 866 45.11 -26.99 3.55
C SER A 866 44.60 -26.04 2.48
N SER A 867 44.89 -24.74 2.61
CA SER A 867 44.46 -23.71 1.66
C SER A 867 45.36 -23.68 0.40
N LEU A 868 46.66 -23.99 0.53
CA LEU A 868 47.59 -24.09 -0.61
C LEU A 868 47.44 -25.41 -1.37
N GLN A 869 47.14 -26.53 -0.68
CA GLN A 869 46.95 -27.83 -1.32
C GLN A 869 45.71 -27.90 -2.22
N GLN A 870 44.68 -27.09 -1.98
CA GLN A 870 43.48 -27.06 -2.83
C GLN A 870 43.72 -26.51 -4.25
N GLU A 871 44.83 -25.88 -4.53
CA GLU A 871 45.21 -25.40 -5.88
C GLU A 871 45.92 -26.45 -6.71
N VAL A 872 46.51 -27.45 -6.09
CA VAL A 872 47.30 -28.55 -6.75
C VAL A 872 46.37 -29.70 -7.18
N LEU A 873 45.20 -29.84 -6.54
CA LEU A 873 44.15 -30.82 -6.85
C LEU A 873 43.00 -30.18 -7.65
#